data_02d84da0865a8cfcab30e2bc652cca5a
#
_entry.id   02d84da0865a8cfcab30e2bc652cca5a
#
_cell.length_a   1.000
_cell.length_b   1.000
_cell.length_c   1.000
_cell.angle_alpha   90.00
_cell.angle_beta   90.00
_cell.angle_gamma   90.00
#
_symmetry.space_group_name_H-M   'P 1'
#
loop_
_entity.id
_entity.type
_entity.pdbx_description
1 polymer ?
#
loop_
_entity_poly.entity_id
_entity_poly.type
_entity_poly.pdbx_seq_one_letter_code
_entity_poly.pdbx_strand_id
1 'polypeptide(L)'
;MDKCIACGLCAEKCPKKVDNEYDEGLGKRKAIYVKYPQAVPLKYSIDAKNCIFLTMGKCQICEKTCPTNAINYEDQQKDITLNVGSVIISSGCKPYDPGEHDVYGYKNSKNIVTSLEFERILSSAGPYEGHLVRPSDKKEPKKIAWLQCIGSRDNHLGSNGYCSSVCCTYAVKEAMLAKEHSHDPLDTAIFYMDIRTHGKDYEHFYNRGKDESGIRFVKSKITNIVPDPETGTQIINYIDETGIRQKEAFDIVVLSVGLCIGNEAIELAGKMDIKLDHYNFVTTNSFEPVKTSKPGIFICGAFEAPKDIPSSVIESSAAAGMAGIDLKESRWSLTKTKEIPQEINVTGEAPRIGVFVCRCGTNIAGVVDVPAVVEMAKKLPYVEFAQENMFSCSQDTQDAITNIIKEKQLNRVVIAACTPKTHEGLFQETLTNAGINKYLFDMANIRNQCSWIHAKETEKATEKAKDLVRMITAKVALHESLKEPSLEIHQSGLVIGGGVAGIIAAKTLADQGYHTHLLEKEDKLGGQANNLYQTWQGEDIQSHLSAMIKSVEDNTLIDIHLNTEITNVDGFVGNFETHINKNGGTETLKHGITIICTGASELKPEEHLYGEDDRVITGLELDQKLLNSDEDLKSTNSAVFIQCVGSRIPERPYCSKVCCTQSIRNALKLKSINPAMKVFVLYRDMRPFGLREDLYTQA
;
A
#
# COMPACT_ATOMS: atom_id res chain seq x y z
N MET A 1 2.47 29.79 8.21
CA MET A 1 3.06 28.48 8.61
C MET A 1 4.54 28.57 8.96
N ASP A 2 5.32 29.44 8.34
CA ASP A 2 6.79 29.48 8.48
C ASP A 2 7.30 29.80 9.89
N LYS A 3 6.53 30.54 10.67
CA LYS A 3 6.86 30.88 12.07
C LYS A 3 6.60 29.75 13.09
N CYS A 4 5.81 28.73 12.73
CA CYS A 4 5.48 27.65 13.66
C CYS A 4 6.65 26.67 13.82
N ILE A 5 7.10 26.47 15.04
CA ILE A 5 8.19 25.54 15.41
C ILE A 5 7.67 24.21 15.98
N ALA A 6 6.40 23.93 15.87
CA ALA A 6 5.73 22.68 16.32
C ALA A 6 5.89 22.36 17.82
N CYS A 7 6.15 23.32 18.68
CA CYS A 7 6.40 23.10 20.13
C CYS A 7 5.19 22.59 20.94
N GLY A 8 3.97 22.62 20.39
CA GLY A 8 2.77 22.07 21.01
C GLY A 8 2.11 22.91 22.11
N LEU A 9 2.74 23.98 22.62
CA LEU A 9 2.22 24.80 23.72
C LEU A 9 0.80 25.35 23.45
N CYS A 10 0.51 25.70 22.21
CA CYS A 10 -0.80 26.20 21.80
C CYS A 10 -1.90 25.13 21.97
N ALA A 11 -1.63 23.88 21.65
CA ALA A 11 -2.56 22.77 21.83
C ALA A 11 -2.68 22.40 23.32
N GLU A 12 -1.58 22.34 24.06
CA GLU A 12 -1.58 22.06 25.51
C GLU A 12 -2.53 23.01 26.27
N LYS A 13 -2.42 24.30 26.00
CA LYS A 13 -3.21 25.34 26.69
C LYS A 13 -4.62 25.55 26.11
N CYS A 14 -4.96 24.97 24.95
CA CYS A 14 -6.27 25.12 24.37
C CYS A 14 -7.37 24.44 25.23
N PRO A 15 -8.41 25.16 25.67
CA PRO A 15 -9.46 24.58 26.53
C PRO A 15 -10.46 23.73 25.75
N LYS A 16 -10.63 23.96 24.43
CA LYS A 16 -11.66 23.30 23.62
C LYS A 16 -11.19 21.92 23.21
N LYS A 17 -11.98 20.89 23.57
CA LYS A 17 -11.81 19.50 23.14
C LYS A 17 -12.90 19.17 22.13
N VAL A 18 -12.57 18.44 21.09
CA VAL A 18 -13.45 17.91 20.05
C VAL A 18 -13.11 16.45 19.78
N ASP A 19 -13.97 15.72 19.11
CA ASP A 19 -13.66 14.34 18.70
C ASP A 19 -12.46 14.36 17.74
N ASN A 20 -11.59 13.36 17.86
CA ASN A 20 -10.45 13.22 17.01
C ASN A 20 -10.82 12.37 15.79
N GLU A 21 -10.93 13.00 14.64
CA GLU A 21 -11.28 12.32 13.39
C GLU A 21 -10.22 11.30 12.97
N TYR A 22 -8.96 11.54 13.30
CA TYR A 22 -7.87 10.61 13.01
C TYR A 22 -7.95 9.33 13.85
N ASP A 23 -8.56 9.39 15.03
CA ASP A 23 -8.84 8.25 15.90
C ASP A 23 -10.27 7.74 15.75
N GLU A 24 -10.95 8.04 14.64
CA GLU A 24 -12.34 7.63 14.37
C GLU A 24 -13.31 8.01 15.49
N GLY A 25 -13.05 9.12 16.19
CA GLY A 25 -13.87 9.58 17.30
C GLY A 25 -13.62 8.85 18.65
N LEU A 26 -12.77 7.83 18.71
CA LEU A 26 -12.43 7.12 19.95
C LEU A 26 -11.66 8.00 20.94
N GLY A 27 -10.96 9.01 20.45
CA GLY A 27 -10.20 9.98 21.24
C GLY A 27 -10.71 11.40 21.10
N LYS A 28 -10.08 12.32 21.84
CA LYS A 28 -10.36 13.77 21.77
C LYS A 28 -9.10 14.51 21.36
N ARG A 29 -9.21 15.48 20.46
CA ARG A 29 -8.16 16.46 20.13
C ARG A 29 -8.54 17.86 20.57
N LYS A 30 -7.59 18.77 20.50
CA LYS A 30 -7.85 20.20 20.74
C LYS A 30 -8.35 20.92 19.47
N ALA A 31 -8.95 22.08 19.63
CA ALA A 31 -9.34 22.92 18.47
C ALA A 31 -8.14 23.54 17.75
N ILE A 32 -6.95 23.55 18.36
CA ILE A 32 -5.68 23.77 17.66
C ILE A 32 -4.85 22.50 17.78
N TYR A 33 -4.44 21.94 16.67
CA TYR A 33 -3.95 20.56 16.62
C TYR A 33 -3.04 20.29 15.44
N VAL A 34 -2.31 19.20 15.51
CA VAL A 34 -1.70 18.49 14.36
C VAL A 34 -2.61 17.33 14.02
N LYS A 35 -2.83 17.04 12.75
CA LYS A 35 -3.73 15.96 12.35
C LYS A 35 -3.29 14.59 12.89
N TYR A 36 -1.98 14.33 12.85
CA TYR A 36 -1.32 13.16 13.44
C TYR A 36 0.17 13.47 13.71
N PRO A 37 0.84 12.75 14.62
CA PRO A 37 2.20 13.09 15.07
C PRO A 37 3.27 13.12 13.96
N GLN A 38 3.10 12.34 12.89
CA GLN A 38 4.04 12.26 11.76
C GLN A 38 3.64 13.16 10.58
N ALA A 39 2.72 14.12 10.78
CA ALA A 39 2.27 15.02 9.72
C ALA A 39 3.44 15.83 9.14
N VAL A 40 3.46 15.98 7.82
CA VAL A 40 4.45 16.78 7.10
C VAL A 40 3.72 17.86 6.29
N PRO A 41 4.01 19.16 6.54
CA PRO A 41 4.85 19.68 7.61
C PRO A 41 4.21 19.49 8.99
N LEU A 42 5.03 19.32 10.04
CA LEU A 42 4.55 19.24 11.42
C LEU A 42 4.21 20.67 11.91
N LYS A 43 3.04 21.15 11.57
CA LYS A 43 2.55 22.49 11.90
C LYS A 43 1.16 22.43 12.54
N TYR A 44 0.95 23.27 13.55
CA TYR A 44 -0.35 23.35 14.20
C TYR A 44 -1.33 24.18 13.38
N SER A 45 -2.54 23.67 13.21
CA SER A 45 -3.65 24.32 12.50
C SER A 45 -4.82 24.57 13.46
N ILE A 46 -5.60 25.61 13.21
CA ILE A 46 -6.79 25.94 13.98
C ILE A 46 -8.02 25.36 13.28
N ASP A 47 -8.79 24.57 13.99
CA ASP A 47 -10.14 24.13 13.57
C ASP A 47 -11.11 25.29 13.73
N ALA A 48 -11.36 26.03 12.65
CA ALA A 48 -12.17 27.23 12.67
C ALA A 48 -13.61 26.99 13.15
N LYS A 49 -14.17 25.82 12.86
CA LYS A 49 -15.55 25.48 13.26
C LYS A 49 -15.69 25.27 14.78
N ASN A 50 -14.61 24.86 15.43
CA ASN A 50 -14.60 24.54 16.86
C ASN A 50 -13.79 25.51 17.72
N CYS A 51 -13.06 26.46 17.14
CA CYS A 51 -12.28 27.44 17.87
C CYS A 51 -13.19 28.46 18.58
N ILE A 52 -13.07 28.58 19.91
CA ILE A 52 -13.87 29.51 20.72
C ILE A 52 -13.69 30.97 20.27
N PHE A 53 -12.46 31.35 19.85
CA PHE A 53 -12.21 32.70 19.38
C PHE A 53 -12.90 32.96 18.02
N LEU A 54 -12.71 32.08 17.05
CA LEU A 54 -13.29 32.27 15.71
C LEU A 54 -14.83 32.16 15.70
N THR A 55 -15.41 31.39 16.63
CA THR A 55 -16.87 31.20 16.70
C THR A 55 -17.57 32.21 17.62
N MET A 56 -16.91 32.68 18.70
CA MET A 56 -17.55 33.48 19.75
C MET A 56 -16.78 34.80 20.08
N GLY A 57 -15.65 35.09 19.44
CA GLY A 57 -14.82 36.25 19.72
C GLY A 57 -14.10 36.24 21.08
N LYS A 58 -14.06 35.07 21.75
CA LYS A 58 -13.53 34.95 23.12
C LYS A 58 -12.37 33.94 23.14
N CYS A 59 -11.36 34.13 24.00
CA CYS A 59 -10.22 33.24 24.26
C CYS A 59 -8.86 33.83 23.81
N GLN A 60 -8.22 33.45 22.73
CA GLN A 60 -6.86 33.82 22.27
C GLN A 60 -5.70 33.29 23.13
N ILE A 61 -5.90 32.24 23.94
CA ILE A 61 -4.83 31.68 24.81
C ILE A 61 -3.66 31.17 23.97
N CYS A 62 -3.93 30.49 22.83
CA CYS A 62 -2.90 29.93 21.96
C CYS A 62 -2.00 31.04 21.36
N GLU A 63 -2.54 32.18 20.99
CA GLU A 63 -1.77 33.35 20.52
C GLU A 63 -0.84 33.89 21.59
N LYS A 64 -1.39 34.14 22.81
CA LYS A 64 -0.62 34.66 23.94
C LYS A 64 0.51 33.72 24.41
N THR A 65 0.36 32.42 24.15
CA THR A 65 1.31 31.41 24.60
C THR A 65 2.34 31.05 23.51
N CYS A 66 2.12 31.47 22.27
CA CYS A 66 3.00 31.15 21.14
C CYS A 66 4.32 31.92 21.20
N PRO A 67 5.47 31.27 21.41
CA PRO A 67 6.75 31.97 21.58
C PRO A 67 7.26 32.61 20.27
N THR A 68 6.74 32.18 19.10
CA THR A 68 7.16 32.65 17.78
C THR A 68 6.11 33.53 17.11
N ASN A 69 5.01 33.86 17.78
CA ASN A 69 3.90 34.61 17.24
C ASN A 69 3.40 34.04 15.90
N ALA A 70 3.24 32.71 15.83
CA ALA A 70 2.84 31.99 14.62
C ALA A 70 1.30 31.95 14.40
N ILE A 71 0.51 32.34 15.40
CA ILE A 71 -0.96 32.33 15.31
C ILE A 71 -1.45 33.54 14.55
N ASN A 72 -2.24 33.31 13.51
CA ASN A 72 -2.93 34.35 12.74
C ASN A 72 -4.40 33.95 12.55
N TYR A 73 -5.31 34.72 13.16
CA TYR A 73 -6.76 34.48 13.05
C TYR A 73 -7.39 35.19 11.83
N GLU A 74 -6.65 36.08 11.19
CA GLU A 74 -7.10 36.83 10.01
C GLU A 74 -6.72 36.13 8.70
N ASP A 75 -6.13 34.96 8.80
CA ASP A 75 -5.73 34.17 7.62
C ASP A 75 -6.97 33.81 6.80
N GLN A 76 -6.93 34.07 5.51
CA GLN A 76 -8.05 33.90 4.59
C GLN A 76 -7.75 32.78 3.61
N GLN A 77 -8.80 32.08 3.19
CA GLN A 77 -8.72 31.14 2.07
C GLN A 77 -8.28 31.88 0.81
N LYS A 78 -7.34 31.28 0.09
CA LYS A 78 -6.84 31.79 -1.20
C LYS A 78 -7.07 30.77 -2.28
N ASP A 79 -7.68 31.20 -3.37
CA ASP A 79 -7.77 30.39 -4.58
C ASP A 79 -6.50 30.59 -5.42
N ILE A 80 -5.92 29.48 -5.86
CA ILE A 80 -4.70 29.47 -6.68
C ILE A 80 -5.04 28.74 -7.99
N THR A 81 -4.77 29.41 -9.11
CA THR A 81 -4.88 28.79 -10.43
C THR A 81 -3.53 28.23 -10.85
N LEU A 82 -3.49 26.95 -11.17
CA LEU A 82 -2.31 26.27 -11.69
C LEU A 82 -2.53 25.91 -13.16
N ASN A 83 -1.56 26.26 -14.00
CA ASN A 83 -1.51 25.82 -15.40
C ASN A 83 -0.71 24.54 -15.49
N VAL A 84 -1.36 23.43 -15.85
CA VAL A 84 -0.76 22.11 -15.86
C VAL A 84 -1.03 21.40 -17.19
N GLY A 85 -0.09 20.58 -17.66
CA GLY A 85 -0.24 19.84 -18.91
C GLY A 85 -0.97 18.50 -18.72
N SER A 86 -1.02 17.97 -17.49
CA SER A 86 -1.67 16.70 -17.16
C SER A 86 -2.15 16.70 -15.71
N VAL A 87 -3.16 15.90 -15.40
CA VAL A 87 -3.72 15.73 -14.06
C VAL A 87 -3.76 14.25 -13.69
N ILE A 88 -3.29 13.90 -12.49
CA ILE A 88 -3.46 12.57 -11.92
C ILE A 88 -4.39 12.69 -10.70
N ILE A 89 -5.50 11.97 -10.70
CA ILE A 89 -6.44 11.90 -9.60
C ILE A 89 -6.12 10.69 -8.74
N SER A 90 -5.96 10.90 -7.43
CA SER A 90 -5.71 9.87 -6.43
C SER A 90 -6.46 10.15 -5.12
N SER A 91 -7.74 10.54 -5.24
CA SER A 91 -8.57 10.95 -4.10
C SER A 91 -8.95 9.80 -3.16
N GLY A 92 -8.74 8.55 -3.59
CA GLY A 92 -8.96 7.36 -2.77
C GLY A 92 -10.44 7.05 -2.52
N CYS A 93 -10.72 6.47 -1.34
CA CYS A 93 -12.03 6.02 -0.90
C CYS A 93 -12.24 6.37 0.57
N LYS A 94 -13.47 6.12 1.07
CA LYS A 94 -13.85 6.18 2.47
C LYS A 94 -14.27 4.78 2.95
N PRO A 95 -14.15 4.47 4.25
CA PRO A 95 -14.78 3.29 4.81
C PRO A 95 -16.32 3.42 4.75
N TYR A 96 -16.99 2.29 4.59
CA TYR A 96 -18.44 2.22 4.72
C TYR A 96 -18.86 2.57 6.16
N ASP A 97 -19.90 3.40 6.34
CA ASP A 97 -20.45 3.73 7.64
C ASP A 97 -21.58 2.75 8.01
N PRO A 98 -21.34 1.79 8.93
CA PRO A 98 -22.36 0.85 9.35
C PRO A 98 -23.48 1.50 10.17
N GLY A 99 -23.30 2.75 10.58
CA GLY A 99 -24.29 3.50 11.33
C GLY A 99 -25.44 4.06 10.48
N GLU A 100 -25.29 4.17 9.16
CA GLU A 100 -26.38 4.63 8.29
C GLU A 100 -27.55 3.62 8.26
N HIS A 101 -27.23 2.31 8.25
CA HIS A 101 -28.18 1.21 8.29
C HIS A 101 -27.76 0.21 9.37
N ASP A 102 -28.00 0.55 10.64
CA ASP A 102 -27.43 -0.13 11.81
C ASP A 102 -28.08 -1.50 12.11
N VAL A 103 -27.90 -2.45 11.21
CA VAL A 103 -28.37 -3.85 11.38
C VAL A 103 -27.55 -4.64 12.39
N TYR A 104 -26.33 -4.19 12.69
CA TYR A 104 -25.39 -4.88 13.59
C TYR A 104 -25.33 -4.27 14.99
N GLY A 105 -26.12 -3.23 15.28
CA GLY A 105 -26.14 -2.57 16.59
C GLY A 105 -24.90 -1.75 16.90
N TYR A 106 -24.19 -1.25 15.88
CA TYR A 106 -22.98 -0.44 16.00
C TYR A 106 -23.19 0.79 16.90
N LYS A 107 -24.34 1.48 16.76
CA LYS A 107 -24.69 2.63 17.59
C LYS A 107 -25.09 2.26 19.02
N ASN A 108 -25.41 0.97 19.28
CA ASN A 108 -25.97 0.50 20.55
C ASN A 108 -24.88 0.00 21.52
N SER A 109 -23.67 -0.30 21.04
CA SER A 109 -22.57 -0.78 21.89
C SER A 109 -21.23 -0.21 21.46
N LYS A 110 -20.49 0.35 22.42
CA LYS A 110 -19.12 0.82 22.19
C LYS A 110 -18.12 -0.30 21.89
N ASN A 111 -18.48 -1.56 22.14
CA ASN A 111 -17.63 -2.72 21.89
C ASN A 111 -17.94 -3.37 20.54
N ILE A 112 -18.81 -2.78 19.73
CA ILE A 112 -18.95 -3.05 18.32
C ILE A 112 -18.22 -1.90 17.60
N VAL A 113 -17.13 -2.21 16.93
CA VAL A 113 -16.23 -1.24 16.31
C VAL A 113 -16.01 -1.55 14.83
N THR A 114 -15.73 -0.55 14.03
CA THR A 114 -15.26 -0.78 12.65
C THR A 114 -13.82 -1.29 12.64
N SER A 115 -13.38 -1.88 11.54
CA SER A 115 -11.98 -2.26 11.33
C SER A 115 -11.03 -1.06 11.50
N LEU A 116 -11.42 0.12 11.01
CA LEU A 116 -10.57 1.31 11.14
C LEU A 116 -10.48 1.80 12.59
N GLU A 117 -11.58 1.77 13.35
CA GLU A 117 -11.56 2.01 14.80
C GLU A 117 -10.67 0.99 15.51
N PHE A 118 -10.74 -0.29 15.12
CA PHE A 118 -9.91 -1.34 15.72
C PHE A 118 -8.43 -1.14 15.42
N GLU A 119 -8.06 -0.75 14.22
CA GLU A 119 -6.68 -0.33 13.87
C GLU A 119 -6.22 0.84 14.76
N ARG A 120 -7.10 1.80 15.07
CA ARG A 120 -6.75 2.90 15.98
C ARG A 120 -6.58 2.45 17.44
N ILE A 121 -7.34 1.45 17.88
CA ILE A 121 -7.16 0.83 19.21
C ILE A 121 -5.76 0.21 19.33
N LEU A 122 -5.32 -0.53 18.31
CA LEU A 122 -4.02 -1.20 18.29
C LEU A 122 -2.83 -0.26 18.02
N SER A 123 -3.09 0.95 17.52
CA SER A 123 -2.02 1.87 17.12
C SER A 123 -1.32 2.49 18.33
N SER A 124 0.01 2.47 18.33
CA SER A 124 0.83 3.15 19.34
C SER A 124 0.60 4.67 19.43
N ALA A 125 0.14 5.28 18.33
CA ALA A 125 -0.25 6.70 18.27
C ALA A 125 -1.77 6.88 18.41
N GLY A 126 -2.50 5.83 18.74
CA GLY A 126 -3.94 5.83 18.91
C GLY A 126 -4.37 6.23 20.33
N PRO A 127 -5.69 6.24 20.57
CA PRO A 127 -6.28 6.75 21.81
C PRO A 127 -5.97 5.89 23.06
N TYR A 128 -5.46 4.68 22.86
CA TYR A 128 -5.08 3.74 23.92
C TYR A 128 -3.61 3.36 23.90
N GLU A 129 -2.77 4.13 23.18
CA GLU A 129 -1.31 3.98 23.16
C GLU A 129 -0.82 2.57 22.77
N GLY A 130 -1.62 1.85 21.95
CA GLY A 130 -1.32 0.50 21.50
C GLY A 130 -1.80 -0.62 22.42
N HIS A 131 -2.45 -0.29 23.53
CA HIS A 131 -3.05 -1.29 24.42
C HIS A 131 -4.37 -1.82 23.86
N LEU A 132 -4.47 -3.15 23.76
CA LEU A 132 -5.69 -3.83 23.33
C LEU A 132 -6.73 -3.78 24.47
N VAL A 133 -7.72 -2.90 24.34
CA VAL A 133 -8.77 -2.71 25.35
C VAL A 133 -10.16 -2.56 24.75
N ARG A 134 -11.19 -2.97 25.50
CA ARG A 134 -12.59 -2.69 25.18
C ARG A 134 -12.85 -1.19 25.29
N PRO A 135 -13.44 -0.54 24.30
CA PRO A 135 -13.74 0.90 24.36
C PRO A 135 -14.67 1.30 25.51
N SER A 136 -15.57 0.40 25.96
CA SER A 136 -16.56 0.68 27.01
C SER A 136 -15.95 0.87 28.40
N ASP A 137 -15.03 0.02 28.81
CA ASP A 137 -14.55 -0.08 30.21
C ASP A 137 -13.02 -0.16 30.33
N LYS A 138 -12.29 -0.14 29.20
CA LYS A 138 -10.82 -0.20 29.14
C LYS A 138 -10.20 -1.51 29.65
N LYS A 139 -10.99 -2.56 29.78
CA LYS A 139 -10.47 -3.88 30.14
C LYS A 139 -9.95 -4.60 28.88
N GLU A 140 -8.96 -5.45 29.08
CA GLU A 140 -8.44 -6.32 28.03
C GLU A 140 -9.52 -7.35 27.62
N PRO A 141 -9.80 -7.52 26.32
CA PRO A 141 -10.74 -8.53 25.86
C PRO A 141 -10.11 -9.92 25.87
N LYS A 142 -10.92 -10.94 26.11
CA LYS A 142 -10.55 -12.36 26.02
C LYS A 142 -11.02 -13.02 24.73
N LYS A 143 -11.98 -12.38 24.05
CA LYS A 143 -12.61 -12.96 22.87
C LYS A 143 -13.06 -11.89 21.89
N ILE A 144 -12.60 -11.97 20.64
CA ILE A 144 -12.88 -10.98 19.60
C ILE A 144 -13.41 -11.69 18.35
N ALA A 145 -14.45 -11.11 17.73
CA ALA A 145 -14.98 -11.56 16.44
C ALA A 145 -14.79 -10.51 15.36
N TRP A 146 -14.46 -10.93 14.14
CA TRP A 146 -14.49 -10.11 12.92
C TRP A 146 -15.64 -10.57 12.03
N LEU A 147 -16.50 -9.65 11.61
CA LEU A 147 -17.57 -9.91 10.66
C LEU A 147 -17.20 -9.36 9.28
N GLN A 148 -17.11 -10.26 8.29
CA GLN A 148 -16.69 -9.88 6.94
C GLN A 148 -17.84 -9.31 6.10
N CYS A 149 -17.46 -8.58 5.04
CA CYS A 149 -18.35 -8.04 4.00
C CYS A 149 -19.39 -7.03 4.52
N ILE A 150 -19.06 -6.23 5.54
CA ILE A 150 -19.96 -5.18 6.02
C ILE A 150 -20.01 -4.04 4.98
N GLY A 151 -21.20 -3.79 4.42
CA GLY A 151 -21.38 -2.83 3.32
C GLY A 151 -20.83 -3.27 1.97
N SER A 152 -20.53 -4.58 1.80
CA SER A 152 -19.99 -5.16 0.56
C SER A 152 -20.68 -6.48 0.22
N ARG A 153 -20.74 -6.85 -1.08
CA ARG A 153 -21.35 -8.09 -1.57
C ARG A 153 -22.81 -8.24 -1.11
N ASP A 154 -23.50 -7.15 -1.05
CA ASP A 154 -24.89 -7.11 -0.56
C ASP A 154 -25.67 -6.06 -1.37
N ASN A 155 -26.79 -6.46 -1.96
CA ASN A 155 -27.67 -5.60 -2.76
C ASN A 155 -28.82 -5.01 -1.94
N HIS A 156 -28.80 -5.15 -0.60
CA HIS A 156 -29.77 -4.50 0.27
C HIS A 156 -29.53 -2.97 0.32
N LEU A 157 -30.55 -2.25 0.73
CA LEU A 157 -30.50 -0.79 0.82
C LEU A 157 -29.30 -0.34 1.68
N GLY A 158 -28.51 0.58 1.13
CA GLY A 158 -27.34 1.16 1.78
C GLY A 158 -26.05 0.33 1.73
N SER A 159 -26.09 -0.88 1.13
CA SER A 159 -24.92 -1.71 0.91
C SER A 159 -24.44 -1.64 -0.56
N ASN A 160 -23.22 -2.14 -0.82
CA ASN A 160 -22.66 -2.19 -2.16
C ASN A 160 -22.59 -3.63 -2.67
N GLY A 161 -22.95 -3.84 -3.95
CA GLY A 161 -22.89 -5.15 -4.59
C GLY A 161 -21.48 -5.71 -4.77
N TYR A 162 -20.48 -4.85 -4.95
CA TYR A 162 -19.10 -5.24 -5.21
C TYR A 162 -18.35 -5.77 -3.97
N CYS A 163 -17.23 -6.44 -4.20
CA CYS A 163 -16.28 -6.82 -3.16
C CYS A 163 -15.23 -5.72 -2.95
N SER A 164 -15.02 -5.28 -1.72
CA SER A 164 -14.02 -4.25 -1.41
C SER A 164 -12.56 -4.72 -1.49
N SER A 165 -12.28 -5.96 -1.87
CA SER A 165 -10.97 -6.57 -2.13
C SER A 165 -10.05 -6.74 -0.91
N VAL A 166 -10.12 -5.89 0.11
CA VAL A 166 -9.13 -5.79 1.21
C VAL A 166 -9.59 -6.39 2.53
N CYS A 167 -10.92 -6.54 2.74
CA CYS A 167 -11.49 -6.87 4.06
C CYS A 167 -10.94 -8.19 4.63
N CYS A 168 -10.82 -9.23 3.82
CA CYS A 168 -10.32 -10.52 4.28
C CYS A 168 -8.86 -10.44 4.74
N THR A 169 -8.03 -9.71 4.03
CA THR A 169 -6.61 -9.60 4.34
C THR A 169 -6.38 -8.76 5.60
N TYR A 170 -7.05 -7.60 5.74
CA TYR A 170 -6.85 -6.78 6.94
C TYR A 170 -7.46 -7.42 8.19
N ALA A 171 -8.57 -8.17 8.09
CA ALA A 171 -9.12 -8.88 9.24
C ALA A 171 -8.18 -9.97 9.77
N VAL A 172 -7.51 -10.71 8.88
CA VAL A 172 -6.46 -11.66 9.29
C VAL A 172 -5.31 -10.95 9.99
N LYS A 173 -4.83 -9.81 9.43
CA LYS A 173 -3.80 -8.97 10.04
C LYS A 173 -4.21 -8.49 11.43
N GLU A 174 -5.39 -7.91 11.55
CA GLU A 174 -5.91 -7.39 12.82
C GLU A 174 -6.03 -8.47 13.89
N ALA A 175 -6.52 -9.66 13.51
CA ALA A 175 -6.65 -10.79 14.42
C ALA A 175 -5.29 -11.32 14.90
N MET A 176 -4.28 -11.35 14.03
CA MET A 176 -2.91 -11.70 14.40
C MET A 176 -2.30 -10.67 15.35
N LEU A 177 -2.40 -9.37 15.00
CA LEU A 177 -1.88 -8.28 15.83
C LEU A 177 -2.58 -8.22 17.19
N ALA A 178 -3.90 -8.48 17.25
CA ALA A 178 -4.62 -8.53 18.51
C ALA A 178 -4.04 -9.59 19.45
N LYS A 179 -3.70 -10.77 18.92
CA LYS A 179 -3.03 -11.82 19.72
C LYS A 179 -1.62 -11.43 20.17
N GLU A 180 -0.87 -10.68 19.33
CA GLU A 180 0.46 -10.19 19.68
C GLU A 180 0.41 -9.09 20.77
N HIS A 181 -0.66 -8.28 20.81
CA HIS A 181 -0.86 -7.21 21.78
C HIS A 181 -1.54 -7.67 23.06
N SER A 182 -2.10 -8.88 23.10
CA SER A 182 -2.75 -9.44 24.29
C SER A 182 -1.72 -10.02 25.26
N HIS A 183 -1.90 -9.75 26.57
CA HIS A 183 -1.08 -10.35 27.62
C HIS A 183 -1.53 -11.77 27.98
N ASP A 184 -2.83 -12.02 27.88
CA ASP A 184 -3.46 -13.32 28.12
C ASP A 184 -3.84 -14.02 26.83
N PRO A 185 -4.09 -15.34 26.83
CA PRO A 185 -4.58 -16.07 25.67
C PRO A 185 -5.88 -15.46 25.13
N LEU A 186 -5.85 -15.03 23.85
CA LEU A 186 -6.97 -14.38 23.17
C LEU A 186 -7.62 -15.35 22.17
N ASP A 187 -8.94 -15.58 22.33
CA ASP A 187 -9.74 -16.30 21.31
C ASP A 187 -10.19 -15.32 20.22
N THR A 188 -9.90 -15.64 18.97
CA THR A 188 -10.22 -14.81 17.80
C THR A 188 -11.01 -15.62 16.77
N ALA A 189 -12.09 -15.06 16.24
CA ALA A 189 -12.94 -15.68 15.24
C ALA A 189 -13.24 -14.73 14.07
N ILE A 190 -13.06 -15.19 12.83
CA ILE A 190 -13.45 -14.46 11.62
C ILE A 190 -14.66 -15.16 10.99
N PHE A 191 -15.80 -14.46 10.96
CA PHE A 191 -17.02 -14.92 10.31
C PHE A 191 -17.07 -14.46 8.86
N TYR A 192 -17.22 -15.38 7.92
CA TYR A 192 -17.04 -15.11 6.49
C TYR A 192 -17.98 -15.91 5.58
N MET A 193 -18.16 -15.44 4.34
CA MET A 193 -18.83 -16.18 3.27
C MET A 193 -17.79 -16.90 2.39
N ASP A 194 -16.75 -16.17 1.93
CA ASP A 194 -15.56 -16.67 1.25
C ASP A 194 -14.35 -15.88 1.75
N ILE A 195 -13.20 -16.52 1.93
CA ILE A 195 -11.94 -15.84 2.21
C ILE A 195 -11.24 -15.50 0.90
N ARG A 196 -11.15 -14.21 0.62
CA ARG A 196 -10.59 -13.67 -0.64
C ARG A 196 -9.20 -13.08 -0.44
N THR A 197 -8.28 -13.91 0.04
CA THR A 197 -6.85 -13.61 0.11
C THR A 197 -6.18 -14.04 -1.20
N HIS A 198 -6.36 -13.25 -2.24
CA HIS A 198 -5.93 -13.54 -3.59
C HIS A 198 -4.58 -12.89 -3.92
N GLY A 199 -3.78 -13.55 -4.74
CA GLY A 199 -2.47 -13.08 -5.16
C GLY A 199 -1.30 -13.75 -4.42
N LYS A 200 -0.08 -13.30 -4.76
CA LYS A 200 1.17 -13.75 -4.17
C LYS A 200 1.17 -13.44 -2.67
N ASP A 201 1.69 -14.31 -1.85
CA ASP A 201 1.87 -14.20 -0.40
C ASP A 201 0.60 -14.09 0.47
N TYR A 202 -0.56 -13.63 -0.06
CA TYR A 202 -1.78 -13.48 0.74
C TYR A 202 -2.39 -14.82 1.16
N GLU A 203 -2.29 -15.88 0.36
CA GLU A 203 -2.69 -17.21 0.77
C GLU A 203 -1.79 -17.77 1.87
N HIS A 204 -0.48 -17.55 1.76
CA HIS A 204 0.46 -17.90 2.82
C HIS A 204 0.16 -17.14 4.11
N PHE A 205 -0.15 -15.85 4.01
CA PHE A 205 -0.55 -15.04 5.14
C PHE A 205 -1.83 -15.54 5.83
N TYR A 206 -2.83 -15.94 5.05
CA TYR A 206 -4.06 -16.57 5.55
C TYR A 206 -3.78 -17.88 6.27
N ASN A 207 -2.98 -18.77 5.67
CA ASN A 207 -2.60 -20.05 6.26
C ASN A 207 -1.84 -19.85 7.57
N ARG A 208 -0.90 -18.91 7.63
CA ARG A 208 -0.20 -18.55 8.87
C ARG A 208 -1.16 -18.09 9.98
N GLY A 209 -2.11 -17.24 9.65
CA GLY A 209 -3.15 -16.80 10.59
C GLY A 209 -3.97 -17.95 11.15
N LYS A 210 -4.34 -18.91 10.29
CA LYS A 210 -5.13 -20.09 10.65
C LYS A 210 -4.31 -21.12 11.43
N ASP A 211 -3.17 -21.53 10.89
CA ASP A 211 -2.47 -22.75 11.34
C ASP A 211 -1.44 -22.42 12.46
N GLU A 212 -0.80 -21.24 12.42
CA GLU A 212 0.20 -20.84 13.41
C GLU A 212 -0.38 -19.93 14.49
N SER A 213 -1.19 -18.94 14.11
CA SER A 213 -1.78 -17.99 15.07
C SER A 213 -3.08 -18.51 15.70
N GLY A 214 -3.65 -19.62 15.21
CA GLY A 214 -4.84 -20.24 15.77
C GLY A 214 -6.10 -19.36 15.68
N ILE A 215 -6.24 -18.60 14.59
CA ILE A 215 -7.48 -17.85 14.31
C ILE A 215 -8.55 -18.82 13.85
N ARG A 216 -9.72 -18.78 14.46
CA ARG A 216 -10.90 -19.57 14.04
C ARG A 216 -11.55 -18.90 12.82
N PHE A 217 -11.78 -19.66 11.78
CA PHE A 217 -12.51 -19.25 10.58
C PHE A 217 -13.87 -19.95 10.57
N VAL A 218 -14.95 -19.16 10.69
CA VAL A 218 -16.33 -19.65 10.78
C VAL A 218 -17.10 -19.23 9.53
N LYS A 219 -17.42 -20.20 8.67
CA LYS A 219 -18.18 -19.96 7.44
C LYS A 219 -19.66 -19.74 7.77
N SER A 220 -20.03 -18.49 7.98
CA SER A 220 -21.42 -18.09 8.27
C SER A 220 -21.63 -16.60 8.00
N LYS A 221 -22.78 -16.23 7.43
CA LYS A 221 -23.22 -14.83 7.34
C LYS A 221 -23.97 -14.45 8.62
N ILE A 222 -23.47 -13.48 9.36
CA ILE A 222 -24.11 -12.97 10.57
C ILE A 222 -25.15 -11.92 10.18
N THR A 223 -26.35 -12.04 10.75
CA THR A 223 -27.47 -11.13 10.45
C THR A 223 -27.70 -10.09 11.53
N ASN A 224 -27.37 -10.41 12.79
CA ASN A 224 -27.53 -9.48 13.91
C ASN A 224 -26.58 -9.78 15.06
N ILE A 225 -26.35 -8.78 15.88
CA ILE A 225 -25.59 -8.85 17.13
C ILE A 225 -26.49 -8.35 18.24
N VAL A 226 -26.51 -9.04 19.36
CA VAL A 226 -27.33 -8.66 20.55
C VAL A 226 -26.38 -8.29 21.68
N PRO A 227 -26.24 -6.98 22.02
CA PRO A 227 -25.45 -6.57 23.18
C PRO A 227 -26.06 -7.10 24.49
N ASP A 228 -25.20 -7.62 25.36
CA ASP A 228 -25.58 -7.99 26.73
C ASP A 228 -25.26 -6.81 27.66
N PRO A 229 -26.28 -6.14 28.24
CA PRO A 229 -26.06 -4.97 29.08
C PRO A 229 -25.42 -5.28 30.43
N GLU A 230 -25.49 -6.52 30.93
CA GLU A 230 -24.94 -6.90 32.23
C GLU A 230 -23.44 -7.15 32.15
N THR A 231 -22.99 -7.83 31.10
CA THR A 231 -21.56 -8.21 30.92
C THR A 231 -20.81 -7.27 29.98
N GLY A 232 -21.54 -6.50 29.17
CA GLY A 232 -20.97 -5.67 28.10
C GLY A 232 -20.45 -6.48 26.90
N THR A 233 -20.75 -7.80 26.85
CA THR A 233 -20.38 -8.66 25.73
C THR A 233 -21.38 -8.56 24.59
N GLN A 234 -20.99 -9.02 23.41
CA GLN A 234 -21.77 -8.99 22.18
C GLN A 234 -22.13 -10.42 21.79
N ILE A 235 -23.40 -10.76 21.80
CA ILE A 235 -23.89 -12.10 21.50
C ILE A 235 -24.11 -12.22 19.99
N ILE A 236 -23.41 -13.16 19.36
CA ILE A 236 -23.58 -13.53 17.95
C ILE A 236 -24.35 -14.85 17.87
N ASN A 237 -25.44 -14.86 17.10
CA ASN A 237 -26.16 -16.06 16.73
C ASN A 237 -25.85 -16.43 15.29
N TYR A 238 -25.45 -17.67 15.04
CA TYR A 238 -25.08 -18.13 13.71
C TYR A 238 -25.43 -19.61 13.51
N ILE A 239 -25.37 -20.03 12.26
CA ILE A 239 -25.50 -21.45 11.88
C ILE A 239 -24.11 -21.92 11.42
N ASP A 240 -23.61 -22.97 12.03
CA ASP A 240 -22.34 -23.58 11.65
C ASP A 240 -22.42 -24.41 10.36
N GLU A 241 -21.31 -24.92 9.90
CA GLU A 241 -21.21 -25.71 8.66
C GLU A 241 -22.01 -27.02 8.73
N THR A 242 -22.37 -27.49 9.93
CA THR A 242 -23.20 -28.69 10.15
C THR A 242 -24.69 -28.37 10.17
N GLY A 243 -25.09 -27.11 10.06
CA GLY A 243 -26.48 -26.63 10.12
C GLY A 243 -27.00 -26.44 11.54
N ILE A 244 -26.16 -26.51 12.56
CA ILE A 244 -26.55 -26.35 13.97
C ILE A 244 -26.48 -24.86 14.33
N ARG A 245 -27.52 -24.41 15.05
CA ARG A 245 -27.56 -23.04 15.60
C ARG A 245 -26.61 -22.91 16.77
N GLN A 246 -25.72 -21.93 16.69
CA GLN A 246 -24.75 -21.57 17.72
C GLN A 246 -25.08 -20.20 18.31
N LYS A 247 -24.75 -20.02 19.58
CA LYS A 247 -24.86 -18.74 20.30
C LYS A 247 -23.53 -18.51 21.03
N GLU A 248 -22.83 -17.44 20.73
CA GLU A 248 -21.48 -17.20 21.24
C GLU A 248 -21.33 -15.73 21.65
N ALA A 249 -20.73 -15.48 22.82
CA ALA A 249 -20.48 -14.14 23.35
C ALA A 249 -19.04 -13.70 23.08
N PHE A 250 -18.84 -12.46 22.66
CA PHE A 250 -17.56 -11.83 22.36
C PHE A 250 -17.41 -10.50 23.12
N ASP A 251 -16.21 -10.19 23.55
CA ASP A 251 -15.89 -8.92 24.25
C ASP A 251 -15.88 -7.74 23.29
N ILE A 252 -15.39 -7.94 22.08
CA ILE A 252 -15.37 -6.97 20.98
C ILE A 252 -15.86 -7.66 19.72
N VAL A 253 -16.66 -6.95 18.93
CA VAL A 253 -17.00 -7.33 17.56
C VAL A 253 -16.48 -6.26 16.61
N VAL A 254 -15.65 -6.67 15.65
CA VAL A 254 -15.09 -5.82 14.63
C VAL A 254 -15.88 -5.99 13.34
N LEU A 255 -16.46 -4.91 12.87
CA LEU A 255 -17.15 -4.85 11.58
C LEU A 255 -16.12 -4.58 10.48
N SER A 256 -15.83 -5.60 9.69
CA SER A 256 -14.91 -5.49 8.54
C SER A 256 -15.57 -4.72 7.40
N VAL A 257 -15.59 -3.40 7.54
CA VAL A 257 -16.28 -2.47 6.64
C VAL A 257 -15.62 -2.41 5.27
N GLY A 258 -16.43 -2.29 4.22
CA GLY A 258 -15.98 -2.10 2.86
C GLY A 258 -15.51 -0.68 2.57
N LEU A 259 -15.14 -0.45 1.31
CA LEU A 259 -14.69 0.82 0.77
C LEU A 259 -15.81 1.47 -0.05
N CYS A 260 -16.02 2.77 0.11
CA CYS A 260 -17.01 3.57 -0.62
C CYS A 260 -16.36 4.81 -1.22
N ILE A 261 -16.95 5.38 -2.27
CA ILE A 261 -16.49 6.64 -2.82
C ILE A 261 -17.16 7.80 -2.06
N GLY A 262 -16.34 8.75 -1.61
CA GLY A 262 -16.82 9.93 -0.91
C GLY A 262 -17.43 10.97 -1.87
N ASN A 263 -18.42 11.73 -1.38
CA ASN A 263 -19.11 12.75 -2.16
C ASN A 263 -18.14 13.78 -2.77
N GLU A 264 -17.06 14.12 -2.05
CA GLU A 264 -16.06 15.08 -2.55
C GLU A 264 -15.34 14.56 -3.81
N ALA A 265 -15.10 13.25 -3.90
CA ALA A 265 -14.51 12.64 -5.09
C ALA A 265 -15.51 12.62 -6.27
N ILE A 266 -16.79 12.36 -5.99
CA ILE A 266 -17.87 12.41 -6.99
C ILE A 266 -18.03 13.84 -7.53
N GLU A 267 -18.06 14.84 -6.65
CA GLU A 267 -18.11 16.25 -7.05
C GLU A 267 -16.89 16.66 -7.88
N LEU A 268 -15.70 16.17 -7.50
CA LEU A 268 -14.46 16.44 -8.25
C LEU A 268 -14.55 15.85 -9.66
N ALA A 269 -15.02 14.62 -9.81
CA ALA A 269 -15.22 13.98 -11.10
C ALA A 269 -16.22 14.77 -11.96
N GLY A 270 -17.31 15.24 -11.37
CA GLY A 270 -18.28 16.10 -12.04
C GLY A 270 -17.69 17.43 -12.52
N LYS A 271 -16.86 18.09 -11.71
CA LYS A 271 -16.15 19.32 -12.10
C LYS A 271 -15.14 19.10 -13.23
N MET A 272 -14.58 17.90 -13.31
CA MET A 272 -13.62 17.52 -14.35
C MET A 272 -14.24 16.87 -15.57
N ASP A 273 -15.56 16.65 -15.58
CA ASP A 273 -16.31 15.99 -16.66
C ASP A 273 -15.79 14.56 -16.93
N ILE A 274 -15.59 13.79 -15.85
CA ILE A 274 -15.13 12.40 -15.88
C ILE A 274 -16.32 11.48 -15.65
N LYS A 275 -16.42 10.42 -16.44
CA LYS A 275 -17.47 9.41 -16.31
C LYS A 275 -17.22 8.49 -15.12
N LEU A 276 -18.27 8.26 -14.35
CA LEU A 276 -18.30 7.28 -13.26
C LEU A 276 -19.19 6.09 -13.65
N ASP A 277 -18.93 4.93 -13.06
CA ASP A 277 -19.80 3.77 -13.15
C ASP A 277 -21.00 3.89 -12.17
N HIS A 278 -21.82 2.86 -12.11
CA HIS A 278 -23.01 2.83 -11.24
C HIS A 278 -22.69 2.74 -9.75
N TYR A 279 -21.45 2.44 -9.38
CA TYR A 279 -20.93 2.47 -8.01
C TYR A 279 -20.14 3.73 -7.69
N ASN A 280 -20.09 4.70 -8.60
CA ASN A 280 -19.33 5.94 -8.53
C ASN A 280 -17.79 5.78 -8.62
N PHE A 281 -17.28 4.67 -9.10
CA PHE A 281 -15.88 4.54 -9.51
C PHE A 281 -15.65 5.15 -10.89
N VAL A 282 -14.42 5.61 -11.14
CA VAL A 282 -14.07 6.15 -12.47
C VAL A 282 -14.10 5.04 -13.51
N THR A 283 -14.84 5.24 -14.59
CA THR A 283 -14.91 4.28 -15.70
C THR A 283 -13.59 4.24 -16.46
N THR A 284 -13.00 3.05 -16.53
CA THR A 284 -11.79 2.71 -17.28
C THR A 284 -12.05 1.49 -18.16
N ASN A 285 -11.04 1.07 -18.94
CA ASN A 285 -11.08 -0.21 -19.64
C ASN A 285 -9.93 -1.12 -19.21
N SER A 286 -10.03 -2.42 -19.51
CA SER A 286 -9.06 -3.42 -19.04
C SER A 286 -7.64 -3.22 -19.60
N PHE A 287 -7.48 -2.55 -20.74
CA PHE A 287 -6.19 -2.33 -21.40
C PHE A 287 -5.57 -0.98 -21.06
N GLU A 288 -6.35 -0.04 -20.54
CA GLU A 288 -5.95 1.32 -20.17
C GLU A 288 -6.51 1.69 -18.79
N PRO A 289 -6.15 0.94 -17.72
CA PRO A 289 -6.78 1.03 -16.40
C PRO A 289 -6.52 2.35 -15.67
N VAL A 290 -5.61 3.19 -16.18
CA VAL A 290 -5.31 4.50 -15.58
C VAL A 290 -5.80 5.69 -16.40
N LYS A 291 -6.40 5.45 -17.57
CA LYS A 291 -6.98 6.52 -18.40
C LYS A 291 -8.44 6.75 -18.05
N THR A 292 -8.80 8.01 -17.87
CA THR A 292 -10.21 8.43 -17.70
C THR A 292 -10.90 8.66 -19.05
N SER A 293 -12.19 8.95 -19.00
CA SER A 293 -12.95 9.37 -20.20
C SER A 293 -12.48 10.70 -20.80
N LYS A 294 -11.62 11.45 -20.10
CA LYS A 294 -11.12 12.76 -20.53
C LYS A 294 -9.61 12.73 -20.77
N PRO A 295 -9.14 12.99 -22.00
CA PRO A 295 -7.71 13.00 -22.33
C PRO A 295 -6.92 13.96 -21.42
N GLY A 296 -5.70 13.57 -21.05
CA GLY A 296 -4.80 14.34 -20.16
C GLY A 296 -5.16 14.25 -18.67
N ILE A 297 -6.23 13.51 -18.32
CA ILE A 297 -6.60 13.25 -16.93
C ILE A 297 -6.51 11.75 -16.66
N PHE A 298 -5.68 11.38 -15.72
CA PHE A 298 -5.41 10.00 -15.30
C PHE A 298 -5.96 9.73 -13.92
N ILE A 299 -6.19 8.45 -13.63
CA ILE A 299 -6.71 7.95 -12.35
C ILE A 299 -5.79 6.86 -11.79
N CYS A 300 -5.65 6.78 -10.47
CA CYS A 300 -5.01 5.64 -9.81
C CYS A 300 -5.55 5.45 -8.39
N GLY A 301 -5.39 4.23 -7.89
CA GLY A 301 -5.81 3.87 -6.54
C GLY A 301 -7.31 3.61 -6.41
N ALA A 302 -7.80 3.63 -5.18
CA ALA A 302 -9.13 3.10 -4.85
C ALA A 302 -10.33 3.89 -5.43
N PHE A 303 -10.11 5.04 -6.04
CA PHE A 303 -11.18 5.75 -6.77
C PHE A 303 -11.41 5.16 -8.17
N GLU A 304 -10.45 4.41 -8.72
CA GLU A 304 -10.66 3.65 -9.97
C GLU A 304 -11.48 2.39 -9.71
N ALA A 305 -11.10 1.59 -8.71
CA ALA A 305 -11.84 0.41 -8.25
C ALA A 305 -11.35 -0.02 -6.87
N PRO A 306 -12.12 -0.85 -6.12
CA PRO A 306 -11.66 -1.40 -4.85
C PRO A 306 -10.41 -2.26 -5.04
N LYS A 307 -9.32 -1.91 -4.38
CA LYS A 307 -8.01 -2.56 -4.52
C LYS A 307 -7.12 -2.41 -3.29
N ASP A 308 -6.07 -3.21 -3.25
CA ASP A 308 -5.04 -3.18 -2.21
C ASP A 308 -3.95 -2.12 -2.47
N ILE A 309 -3.05 -1.97 -1.49
CA ILE A 309 -1.92 -1.02 -1.59
C ILE A 309 -0.97 -1.37 -2.73
N PRO A 310 -0.52 -2.66 -2.93
CA PRO A 310 0.34 -3.01 -4.05
C PRO A 310 -0.25 -2.65 -5.42
N SER A 311 -1.54 -2.93 -5.64
CA SER A 311 -2.23 -2.55 -6.88
C SER A 311 -2.29 -1.02 -7.06
N SER A 312 -2.54 -0.27 -5.97
CA SER A 312 -2.53 1.19 -6.00
C SER A 312 -1.15 1.77 -6.37
N VAL A 313 -0.07 1.17 -5.87
CA VAL A 313 1.31 1.56 -6.22
C VAL A 313 1.62 1.28 -7.70
N ILE A 314 1.22 0.12 -8.22
CA ILE A 314 1.37 -0.22 -9.64
C ILE A 314 0.66 0.81 -10.52
N GLU A 315 -0.60 1.11 -10.22
CA GLU A 315 -1.38 2.09 -10.99
C GLU A 315 -0.85 3.52 -10.88
N SER A 316 -0.36 3.93 -9.72
CA SER A 316 0.22 5.26 -9.58
C SER A 316 1.48 5.42 -10.44
N SER A 317 2.29 4.37 -10.54
CA SER A 317 3.45 4.34 -11.44
C SER A 317 3.02 4.36 -12.91
N ALA A 318 1.96 3.61 -13.27
CA ALA A 318 1.41 3.61 -14.62
C ALA A 318 0.83 4.99 -15.00
N ALA A 319 0.05 5.62 -14.11
CA ALA A 319 -0.51 6.96 -14.33
C ALA A 319 0.58 8.02 -14.51
N ALA A 320 1.64 7.94 -13.69
CA ALA A 320 2.80 8.82 -13.83
C ALA A 320 3.53 8.61 -15.18
N GLY A 321 3.69 7.34 -15.61
CA GLY A 321 4.26 7.00 -16.92
C GLY A 321 3.43 7.58 -18.07
N MET A 322 2.11 7.44 -18.01
CA MET A 322 1.19 7.99 -19.02
C MET A 322 1.21 9.53 -19.06
N ALA A 323 1.18 10.18 -17.89
CA ALA A 323 1.34 11.64 -17.82
C ALA A 323 2.70 12.09 -18.36
N GLY A 324 3.75 11.29 -18.16
CA GLY A 324 5.10 11.54 -18.71
C GLY A 324 5.13 11.52 -20.24
N ILE A 325 4.29 10.73 -20.90
CA ILE A 325 4.12 10.74 -22.36
C ILE A 325 3.55 12.09 -22.82
N ASP A 326 2.48 12.56 -22.18
CA ASP A 326 1.86 13.86 -22.50
C ASP A 326 2.82 15.04 -22.27
N LEU A 327 3.70 14.93 -21.28
CA LEU A 327 4.62 15.99 -20.87
C LEU A 327 6.03 15.91 -21.49
N LYS A 328 6.29 14.93 -22.37
CA LYS A 328 7.66 14.66 -22.87
C LYS A 328 8.34 15.87 -23.51
N GLU A 329 7.61 16.68 -24.27
CA GLU A 329 8.13 17.85 -24.95
C GLU A 329 8.45 19.01 -23.97
N SER A 330 7.80 19.01 -22.78
CA SER A 330 8.02 19.98 -21.72
C SER A 330 9.05 19.53 -20.69
N ARG A 331 9.67 18.36 -20.89
CA ARG A 331 10.70 17.82 -19.99
C ARG A 331 11.81 18.85 -19.76
N TRP A 332 12.22 18.98 -18.51
CA TRP A 332 13.26 19.90 -18.05
C TRP A 332 12.91 21.40 -18.07
N SER A 333 11.79 21.81 -18.72
CA SER A 333 11.44 23.26 -18.87
C SER A 333 11.19 23.98 -17.54
N LEU A 334 10.68 23.28 -16.53
CA LEU A 334 10.39 23.80 -15.19
C LEU A 334 11.26 23.21 -14.09
N THR A 335 12.28 22.42 -14.46
CA THR A 335 13.19 21.81 -13.50
C THR A 335 13.96 22.87 -12.75
N LYS A 336 13.79 22.88 -11.44
CA LYS A 336 14.62 23.69 -10.54
C LYS A 336 15.76 22.83 -10.05
N THR A 337 16.97 23.22 -10.37
CA THR A 337 18.14 22.60 -9.77
C THR A 337 18.18 23.02 -8.30
N LYS A 338 18.21 22.04 -7.39
CA LYS A 338 18.41 22.31 -5.97
C LYS A 338 19.79 22.92 -5.79
N GLU A 339 19.87 24.11 -5.23
CA GLU A 339 21.15 24.68 -4.84
C GLU A 339 21.73 23.86 -3.70
N ILE A 340 22.72 23.03 -4.01
CA ILE A 340 23.46 22.28 -3.02
C ILE A 340 24.57 23.18 -2.49
N PRO A 341 24.65 23.42 -1.17
CA PRO A 341 25.75 24.20 -0.59
C PRO A 341 27.10 23.61 -1.01
N GLN A 342 28.08 24.45 -1.22
CA GLN A 342 29.44 24.01 -1.48
C GLN A 342 29.93 23.15 -0.33
N GLU A 343 30.48 21.97 -0.62
CA GLU A 343 31.03 21.06 0.39
C GLU A 343 32.21 21.71 1.12
N ILE A 344 32.11 21.69 2.45
CA ILE A 344 33.16 22.20 3.35
C ILE A 344 34.24 21.13 3.43
N ASN A 345 35.47 21.49 3.08
CA ASN A 345 36.59 20.57 3.24
C ASN A 345 37.03 20.48 4.72
N VAL A 346 36.79 19.33 5.30
CA VAL A 346 37.13 19.03 6.72
C VAL A 346 38.31 18.06 6.85
N THR A 347 39.06 17.86 5.78
CA THR A 347 40.21 16.95 5.75
C THR A 347 41.30 17.42 6.74
N GLY A 348 41.70 16.52 7.64
CA GLY A 348 42.70 16.80 8.66
C GLY A 348 42.19 17.56 9.88
N GLU A 349 40.91 17.93 9.93
CA GLU A 349 40.29 18.51 11.13
C GLU A 349 39.99 17.45 12.18
N ALA A 350 40.12 17.84 13.45
CA ALA A 350 39.62 17.02 14.55
C ALA A 350 38.12 16.78 14.43
N PRO A 351 37.63 15.58 14.75
CA PRO A 351 36.18 15.30 14.72
C PRO A 351 35.43 16.20 15.69
N ARG A 352 34.32 16.78 15.21
CA ARG A 352 33.30 17.49 16.00
C ARG A 352 31.97 16.81 15.68
N ILE A 353 31.58 15.91 16.59
CA ILE A 353 30.49 14.96 16.34
C ILE A 353 29.19 15.48 16.94
N GLY A 354 28.11 15.50 16.14
CA GLY A 354 26.75 15.66 16.62
C GLY A 354 26.04 14.32 16.73
N VAL A 355 25.43 14.02 17.87
CA VAL A 355 24.65 12.79 18.09
C VAL A 355 23.16 13.13 18.22
N PHE A 356 22.33 12.59 17.32
CA PHE A 356 20.89 12.81 17.32
C PHE A 356 20.16 11.50 17.59
N VAL A 357 19.47 11.43 18.74
CA VAL A 357 18.80 10.21 19.20
C VAL A 357 17.30 10.30 18.94
N CYS A 358 16.77 9.38 18.15
CA CYS A 358 15.35 9.35 17.79
C CYS A 358 14.50 8.82 18.95
N ARG A 359 13.40 9.54 19.23
CA ARG A 359 12.39 9.17 20.22
C ARG A 359 11.11 8.68 19.57
N CYS A 360 11.21 7.73 18.63
CA CYS A 360 10.08 7.25 17.83
C CYS A 360 9.10 6.43 18.67
N GLY A 361 8.18 7.10 19.39
CA GLY A 361 7.05 6.53 20.10
C GLY A 361 7.34 5.22 20.84
N THR A 362 6.41 4.29 20.81
CA THR A 362 6.55 2.95 21.41
C THR A 362 7.68 2.11 20.80
N ASN A 363 8.09 2.42 19.56
CA ASN A 363 9.12 1.67 18.85
C ASN A 363 10.54 1.84 19.46
N ILE A 364 10.84 3.01 20.00
CA ILE A 364 12.15 3.27 20.64
C ILE A 364 11.93 3.74 22.08
N ALA A 365 11.25 4.87 22.30
CA ALA A 365 11.11 5.48 23.61
C ALA A 365 10.23 4.68 24.58
N GLY A 366 9.37 3.79 24.08
CA GLY A 366 8.61 2.85 24.91
C GLY A 366 9.47 1.76 25.56
N VAL A 367 10.71 1.57 25.09
CA VAL A 367 11.62 0.51 25.56
C VAL A 367 12.97 1.06 26.02
N VAL A 368 13.54 2.05 25.30
CA VAL A 368 14.84 2.65 25.55
C VAL A 368 14.67 3.97 26.28
N ASP A 369 15.39 4.18 27.36
CA ASP A 369 15.53 5.48 28.04
C ASP A 369 16.39 6.40 27.14
N VAL A 370 15.74 7.10 26.23
CA VAL A 370 16.40 7.98 25.26
C VAL A 370 17.16 9.14 25.95
N PRO A 371 16.63 9.81 26.98
CA PRO A 371 17.38 10.80 27.74
C PRO A 371 18.70 10.25 28.30
N ALA A 372 18.69 9.04 28.86
CA ALA A 372 19.90 8.41 29.37
C ALA A 372 20.95 8.11 28.29
N VAL A 373 20.50 7.77 27.07
CA VAL A 373 21.39 7.59 25.91
C VAL A 373 22.01 8.93 25.49
N VAL A 374 21.24 10.02 25.46
CA VAL A 374 21.72 11.37 25.13
C VAL A 374 22.76 11.84 26.14
N GLU A 375 22.48 11.68 27.45
CA GLU A 375 23.41 12.08 28.51
C GLU A 375 24.71 11.27 28.48
N MET A 376 24.67 10.02 28.09
CA MET A 376 25.88 9.23 27.86
C MET A 376 26.62 9.73 26.62
N ALA A 377 25.92 10.01 25.52
CA ALA A 377 26.52 10.45 24.29
C ALA A 377 27.30 11.78 24.45
N LYS A 378 26.79 12.72 25.24
CA LYS A 378 27.47 13.99 25.54
C LYS A 378 28.85 13.82 26.19
N LYS A 379 29.13 12.66 26.78
CA LYS A 379 30.39 12.36 27.46
C LYS A 379 31.41 11.62 26.59
N LEU A 380 30.99 11.26 25.36
CA LEU A 380 31.88 10.53 24.44
C LEU A 380 32.95 11.46 23.86
N PRO A 381 34.15 10.94 23.55
CA PRO A 381 35.17 11.71 22.86
C PRO A 381 34.65 12.32 21.55
N TYR A 382 35.06 13.55 21.29
CA TYR A 382 34.72 14.32 20.10
C TYR A 382 33.24 14.68 19.93
N VAL A 383 32.37 14.36 20.87
CA VAL A 383 30.93 14.76 20.81
C VAL A 383 30.80 16.18 21.34
N GLU A 384 30.50 17.11 20.43
CA GLU A 384 30.26 18.53 20.72
C GLU A 384 28.78 18.82 21.01
N PHE A 385 27.89 17.97 20.51
CA PHE A 385 26.46 18.15 20.65
C PHE A 385 25.71 16.83 20.67
N ALA A 386 24.75 16.67 21.58
CA ALA A 386 23.82 15.53 21.55
C ALA A 386 22.43 15.98 22.03
N GLN A 387 21.40 15.54 21.31
CA GLN A 387 19.99 15.76 21.68
C GLN A 387 19.08 14.62 21.23
N GLU A 388 17.90 14.55 21.87
CA GLU A 388 16.80 13.70 21.39
C GLU A 388 15.91 14.45 20.38
N ASN A 389 15.35 13.69 19.43
CA ASN A 389 14.41 14.19 18.45
C ASN A 389 13.16 13.31 18.43
N MET A 390 11.96 13.88 18.37
CA MET A 390 10.72 13.12 18.39
C MET A 390 10.67 12.11 17.23
N PHE A 391 10.92 12.57 16.02
CA PHE A 391 11.05 11.76 14.80
C PHE A 391 12.19 12.31 13.95
N SER A 392 13.37 11.70 14.05
CA SER A 392 14.55 12.18 13.33
C SER A 392 14.36 12.21 11.79
N CYS A 393 13.44 11.41 11.27
CA CYS A 393 13.12 11.33 9.85
C CYS A 393 12.07 12.36 9.36
N SER A 394 11.48 13.18 10.25
CA SER A 394 10.56 14.24 9.82
C SER A 394 11.31 15.43 9.21
N GLN A 395 10.70 16.10 8.22
CA GLN A 395 11.33 17.22 7.52
C GLN A 395 11.76 18.34 8.48
N ASP A 396 10.89 18.74 9.42
CA ASP A 396 11.21 19.78 10.39
C ASP A 396 12.43 19.43 11.27
N THR A 397 12.58 18.15 11.62
CA THR A 397 13.73 17.69 12.38
C THR A 397 15.00 17.67 11.55
N GLN A 398 14.93 17.32 10.28
CA GLN A 398 16.07 17.36 9.36
C GLN A 398 16.54 18.79 9.12
N ASP A 399 15.60 19.74 8.97
CA ASP A 399 15.91 21.16 8.88
C ASP A 399 16.59 21.65 10.18
N ALA A 400 16.10 21.20 11.34
CA ALA A 400 16.72 21.52 12.62
C ALA A 400 18.13 20.91 12.75
N ILE A 401 18.33 19.66 12.35
CA ILE A 401 19.65 18.99 12.34
C ILE A 401 20.60 19.77 11.40
N THR A 402 20.16 20.11 10.21
CA THR A 402 20.93 20.94 9.26
C THR A 402 21.40 22.25 9.88
N ASN A 403 20.51 22.95 10.58
CA ASN A 403 20.83 24.22 11.24
C ASN A 403 21.80 24.03 12.40
N ILE A 404 21.64 22.98 13.21
CA ILE A 404 22.55 22.64 14.32
C ILE A 404 23.93 22.30 13.81
N ILE A 405 24.04 21.53 12.71
CA ILE A 405 25.34 21.21 12.07
C ILE A 405 26.08 22.51 11.73
N LYS A 406 25.39 23.48 11.11
CA LYS A 406 25.96 24.78 10.73
C LYS A 406 26.33 25.62 11.97
N GLU A 407 25.42 25.73 12.93
CA GLU A 407 25.60 26.56 14.14
C GLU A 407 26.74 26.05 15.01
N LYS A 408 26.80 24.75 15.23
CA LYS A 408 27.83 24.11 16.06
C LYS A 408 29.09 23.74 15.28
N GLN A 409 29.13 24.02 13.97
CA GLN A 409 30.24 23.67 13.09
C GLN A 409 30.62 22.19 13.17
N LEU A 410 29.61 21.31 13.27
CA LEU A 410 29.83 19.88 13.33
C LEU A 410 30.37 19.37 11.98
N ASN A 411 31.33 18.46 12.03
CA ASN A 411 31.93 17.87 10.84
C ASN A 411 31.74 16.34 10.76
N ARG A 412 31.03 15.76 11.72
CA ARG A 412 30.60 14.35 11.74
C ARG A 412 29.22 14.26 12.40
N VAL A 413 28.41 13.29 11.98
CA VAL A 413 27.06 13.12 12.52
C VAL A 413 26.79 11.65 12.84
N VAL A 414 26.15 11.39 13.97
CA VAL A 414 25.61 10.10 14.37
C VAL A 414 24.09 10.23 14.50
N ILE A 415 23.35 9.39 13.80
CA ILE A 415 21.90 9.27 13.95
C ILE A 415 21.58 7.95 14.65
N ALA A 416 21.16 8.01 15.91
CA ALA A 416 20.70 6.85 16.65
C ALA A 416 19.18 6.69 16.44
N ALA A 417 18.76 5.78 15.55
CA ALA A 417 17.36 5.64 15.11
C ALA A 417 17.04 4.21 14.64
N CYS A 418 16.24 4.09 13.60
CA CYS A 418 15.92 2.85 12.91
C CYS A 418 17.11 2.31 12.07
N THR A 419 16.85 1.26 11.28
CA THR A 419 17.87 0.69 10.38
C THR A 419 18.28 1.69 9.30
N PRO A 420 19.58 1.75 8.92
CA PRO A 420 20.06 2.52 7.76
C PRO A 420 19.26 2.24 6.48
N LYS A 421 18.87 0.98 6.24
CA LYS A 421 18.07 0.57 5.06
C LYS A 421 16.78 1.38 4.85
N THR A 422 16.28 2.04 5.89
CA THR A 422 15.04 2.82 5.80
C THR A 422 15.29 4.27 5.41
N HIS A 423 16.29 4.92 6.02
CA HIS A 423 16.43 6.39 5.94
C HIS A 423 17.88 6.89 5.77
N GLU A 424 18.83 6.04 5.40
CA GLU A 424 20.22 6.45 5.20
C GLU A 424 20.33 7.60 4.20
N GLY A 425 19.74 7.45 3.00
CA GLY A 425 19.75 8.47 1.95
C GLY A 425 19.15 9.82 2.40
N LEU A 426 18.13 9.77 3.24
CA LEU A 426 17.49 10.95 3.81
C LEU A 426 18.45 11.76 4.71
N PHE A 427 19.20 11.07 5.57
CA PHE A 427 20.18 11.72 6.44
C PHE A 427 21.43 12.14 5.67
N GLN A 428 21.83 11.41 4.64
CA GLN A 428 22.87 11.85 3.71
C GLN A 428 22.50 13.18 3.04
N GLU A 429 21.24 13.33 2.63
CA GLU A 429 20.73 14.59 2.10
C GLU A 429 20.75 15.72 3.14
N THR A 430 20.44 15.41 4.40
CA THR A 430 20.51 16.37 5.51
C THR A 430 21.93 16.93 5.70
N LEU A 431 22.97 16.06 5.62
CA LEU A 431 24.36 16.51 5.69
C LEU A 431 24.73 17.35 4.47
N THR A 432 24.34 16.92 3.27
CA THR A 432 24.58 17.67 2.03
C THR A 432 23.98 19.08 2.10
N ASN A 433 22.75 19.21 2.64
CA ASN A 433 22.10 20.51 2.86
C ASN A 433 22.83 21.40 3.90
N ALA A 434 23.59 20.76 4.80
CA ALA A 434 24.46 21.46 5.73
C ALA A 434 25.83 21.85 5.14
N GLY A 435 26.17 21.37 3.96
CA GLY A 435 27.48 21.56 3.32
C GLY A 435 28.54 20.56 3.81
N ILE A 436 28.12 19.44 4.41
CA ILE A 436 29.02 18.39 4.88
C ILE A 436 28.97 17.20 3.91
N ASN A 437 30.12 16.56 3.67
CA ASN A 437 30.17 15.36 2.85
C ASN A 437 29.23 14.28 3.41
N LYS A 438 28.41 13.70 2.56
CA LYS A 438 27.34 12.77 2.96
C LYS A 438 27.82 11.47 3.61
N TYR A 439 29.09 11.14 3.49
CA TYR A 439 29.72 9.97 4.10
C TYR A 439 30.32 10.22 5.49
N LEU A 440 30.28 11.48 5.96
CA LEU A 440 30.76 11.84 7.30
C LEU A 440 29.69 11.61 8.36
N PHE A 441 28.89 10.55 8.18
CA PHE A 441 27.87 10.15 9.13
C PHE A 441 27.72 8.62 9.19
N ASP A 442 27.06 8.14 10.24
CA ASP A 442 26.59 6.75 10.32
C ASP A 442 25.38 6.65 11.26
N MET A 443 24.70 5.50 11.19
CA MET A 443 23.47 5.27 11.96
C MET A 443 23.65 4.16 13.00
N ALA A 444 23.34 4.49 14.26
CA ALA A 444 23.19 3.50 15.32
C ALA A 444 21.75 2.93 15.29
N ASN A 445 21.60 1.65 14.94
CA ASN A 445 20.29 1.00 14.85
C ASN A 445 19.78 0.60 16.24
N ILE A 446 19.18 1.57 16.95
CA ILE A 446 18.63 1.38 18.29
C ILE A 446 17.17 0.88 18.27
N ARG A 447 16.58 0.63 17.09
CA ARG A 447 15.25 0.05 16.92
C ARG A 447 15.32 -1.43 16.60
N ASN A 448 15.65 -1.79 15.35
CA ASN A 448 15.60 -3.18 14.87
C ASN A 448 16.58 -4.10 15.57
N GLN A 449 17.77 -3.60 15.94
CA GLN A 449 18.80 -4.37 16.65
C GLN A 449 18.78 -4.19 18.18
N CYS A 450 17.88 -3.39 18.72
CA CYS A 450 17.86 -3.06 20.15
C CYS A 450 16.44 -3.10 20.71
N SER A 451 15.61 -2.06 20.58
CA SER A 451 14.32 -1.96 21.25
C SER A 451 13.35 -3.08 20.85
N TRP A 452 13.33 -3.49 19.60
CA TRP A 452 12.46 -4.59 19.14
C TRP A 452 12.90 -5.96 19.68
N ILE A 453 14.22 -6.19 19.80
CA ILE A 453 14.75 -7.46 20.31
C ILE A 453 14.57 -7.57 21.83
N HIS A 454 14.71 -6.45 22.52
CA HIS A 454 14.67 -6.38 23.99
C HIS A 454 13.40 -5.68 24.49
N ALA A 455 12.28 -5.82 23.81
CA ALA A 455 11.02 -5.10 24.11
C ALA A 455 10.52 -5.30 25.55
N LYS A 456 10.85 -6.43 26.19
CA LYS A 456 10.49 -6.76 27.58
C LYS A 456 11.63 -6.54 28.59
N GLU A 457 12.77 -6.00 28.17
CA GLU A 457 13.99 -5.86 28.98
C GLU A 457 14.55 -4.42 28.85
N THR A 458 13.79 -3.43 29.32
CA THR A 458 14.05 -1.99 29.08
C THR A 458 15.42 -1.53 29.53
N GLU A 459 15.91 -2.01 30.67
CA GLU A 459 17.25 -1.68 31.17
C GLU A 459 18.35 -2.22 30.25
N LYS A 460 18.26 -3.49 29.82
CA LYS A 460 19.20 -4.08 28.87
C LYS A 460 19.14 -3.41 27.51
N ALA A 461 17.93 -3.06 27.04
CA ALA A 461 17.74 -2.30 25.82
C ALA A 461 18.44 -0.94 25.88
N THR A 462 18.29 -0.23 26.99
CA THR A 462 18.95 1.06 27.21
C THR A 462 20.47 0.94 27.20
N GLU A 463 21.04 -0.04 27.92
CA GLU A 463 22.48 -0.27 27.93
C GLU A 463 23.00 -0.66 26.51
N LYS A 464 22.29 -1.53 25.82
CA LYS A 464 22.64 -1.88 24.44
C LYS A 464 22.56 -0.69 23.48
N ALA A 465 21.55 0.19 23.63
CA ALA A 465 21.46 1.42 22.84
C ALA A 465 22.68 2.34 23.10
N LYS A 466 23.10 2.48 24.35
CA LYS A 466 24.33 3.22 24.71
C LYS A 466 25.55 2.60 24.05
N ASP A 467 25.69 1.28 24.06
CA ASP A 467 26.82 0.58 23.41
C ASP A 467 26.82 0.79 21.90
N LEU A 468 25.67 0.67 21.25
CA LEU A 468 25.55 0.92 19.81
C LEU A 468 25.92 2.36 19.45
N VAL A 469 25.46 3.34 20.21
CA VAL A 469 25.83 4.75 20.01
C VAL A 469 27.33 4.98 20.24
N ARG A 470 27.90 4.38 21.29
CA ARG A 470 29.34 4.47 21.55
C ARG A 470 30.17 3.91 20.40
N MET A 471 29.82 2.72 19.92
CA MET A 471 30.52 2.07 18.80
C MET A 471 30.45 2.88 17.51
N ILE A 472 29.26 3.36 17.15
CA ILE A 472 29.07 4.17 15.94
C ILE A 472 29.77 5.53 16.08
N THR A 473 29.73 6.16 17.24
CA THR A 473 30.45 7.44 17.47
C THR A 473 31.96 7.26 17.29
N ALA A 474 32.53 6.17 17.81
CA ALA A 474 33.96 5.87 17.62
C ALA A 474 34.28 5.58 16.15
N LYS A 475 33.41 4.87 15.43
CA LYS A 475 33.54 4.60 14.00
C LYS A 475 33.50 5.90 13.16
N VAL A 476 32.51 6.76 13.41
CA VAL A 476 32.31 8.02 12.66
C VAL A 476 33.48 8.98 12.86
N ALA A 477 34.13 8.95 14.03
CA ALA A 477 35.33 9.75 14.27
C ALA A 477 36.45 9.46 13.26
N LEU A 478 36.47 8.24 12.69
CA LEU A 478 37.46 7.79 11.71
C LEU A 478 37.01 7.95 10.25
N HIS A 479 35.77 8.42 10.02
CA HIS A 479 35.26 8.61 8.65
C HIS A 479 35.99 9.76 7.96
N GLU A 480 36.25 9.55 6.67
CA GLU A 480 36.80 10.55 5.75
C GLU A 480 35.80 10.89 4.65
N SER A 481 35.95 12.06 4.06
CA SER A 481 35.14 12.46 2.91
C SER A 481 35.40 11.56 1.71
N LEU A 482 34.36 10.99 1.14
CA LEU A 482 34.45 10.18 -0.08
C LEU A 482 33.93 10.97 -1.28
N LYS A 483 34.54 10.73 -2.43
CA LYS A 483 34.11 11.28 -3.72
C LYS A 483 33.39 10.22 -4.53
N GLU A 484 32.29 10.61 -5.13
CA GLU A 484 31.56 9.75 -6.07
C GLU A 484 31.99 10.02 -7.49
N PRO A 485 32.32 8.98 -8.26
CA PRO A 485 32.56 9.14 -9.69
C PRO A 485 31.24 9.40 -10.41
N SER A 486 31.22 10.30 -11.37
CA SER A 486 30.12 10.45 -12.32
C SER A 486 30.37 9.52 -13.52
N LEU A 487 29.33 8.74 -13.87
CA LEU A 487 29.38 7.84 -15.01
C LEU A 487 28.30 8.27 -16.01
N GLU A 488 28.61 8.20 -17.29
CA GLU A 488 27.60 8.34 -18.34
C GLU A 488 26.70 7.11 -18.35
N ILE A 489 25.45 7.29 -18.72
CA ILE A 489 24.46 6.23 -18.80
C ILE A 489 23.89 6.08 -20.21
N HIS A 490 23.57 4.86 -20.61
CA HIS A 490 22.84 4.59 -21.84
C HIS A 490 21.36 4.98 -21.67
N GLN A 491 20.87 5.86 -22.54
CA GLN A 491 19.48 6.35 -22.55
C GLN A 491 18.56 5.39 -23.32
N SER A 492 18.69 4.08 -23.06
CA SER A 492 17.90 3.04 -23.70
C SER A 492 17.41 2.01 -22.68
N GLY A 493 16.31 1.32 -23.01
CA GLY A 493 15.73 0.27 -22.21
C GLY A 493 15.77 -1.10 -22.89
N LEU A 494 15.90 -2.15 -22.09
CA LEU A 494 15.70 -3.54 -22.50
C LEU A 494 14.43 -4.07 -21.84
N VAL A 495 13.49 -4.58 -22.64
CA VAL A 495 12.29 -5.26 -22.17
C VAL A 495 12.35 -6.72 -22.56
N ILE A 496 12.25 -7.62 -21.57
CA ILE A 496 12.37 -9.06 -21.75
C ILE A 496 10.99 -9.71 -21.65
N GLY A 497 10.51 -10.26 -22.76
CA GLY A 497 9.20 -10.89 -22.92
C GLY A 497 8.22 -10.05 -23.71
N GLY A 498 7.77 -10.55 -24.84
CA GLY A 498 6.87 -9.90 -25.81
C GLY A 498 5.38 -10.14 -25.56
N GLY A 499 4.98 -10.48 -24.32
CA GLY A 499 3.58 -10.52 -23.91
C GLY A 499 2.99 -9.12 -23.72
N VAL A 500 1.70 -9.02 -23.32
CA VAL A 500 1.00 -7.74 -23.11
C VAL A 500 1.79 -6.78 -22.23
N ALA A 501 2.35 -7.26 -21.12
CA ALA A 501 3.12 -6.42 -20.21
C ALA A 501 4.38 -5.83 -20.88
N GLY A 502 5.10 -6.65 -21.64
CA GLY A 502 6.31 -6.21 -22.36
C GLY A 502 6.00 -5.24 -23.52
N ILE A 503 4.96 -5.52 -24.29
CA ILE A 503 4.49 -4.63 -25.35
C ILE A 503 4.16 -3.23 -24.78
N ILE A 504 3.39 -3.18 -23.69
CA ILE A 504 3.01 -1.90 -23.05
C ILE A 504 4.24 -1.22 -22.45
N ALA A 505 5.14 -1.95 -21.79
CA ALA A 505 6.35 -1.38 -21.21
C ALA A 505 7.26 -0.77 -22.30
N ALA A 506 7.51 -1.51 -23.39
CA ALA A 506 8.32 -1.04 -24.50
C ALA A 506 7.70 0.20 -25.17
N LYS A 507 6.39 0.14 -25.43
CA LYS A 507 5.65 1.28 -25.98
C LYS A 507 5.72 2.51 -25.09
N THR A 508 5.52 2.34 -23.78
CA THR A 508 5.53 3.45 -22.80
C THR A 508 6.90 4.13 -22.73
N LEU A 509 8.00 3.35 -22.80
CA LEU A 509 9.35 3.91 -22.86
C LEU A 509 9.58 4.67 -24.17
N ALA A 510 9.23 4.07 -25.29
CA ALA A 510 9.41 4.69 -26.61
C ALA A 510 8.54 5.95 -26.78
N ASP A 511 7.31 5.94 -26.33
CA ASP A 511 6.43 7.11 -26.36
C ASP A 511 6.96 8.28 -25.51
N GLN A 512 7.74 7.98 -24.47
CA GLN A 512 8.49 8.97 -23.70
C GLN A 512 9.81 9.41 -24.37
N GLY A 513 10.19 8.83 -25.52
CA GLY A 513 11.36 9.19 -26.29
C GLY A 513 12.62 8.36 -26.00
N TYR A 514 12.49 7.21 -25.32
CA TYR A 514 13.62 6.33 -25.04
C TYR A 514 13.68 5.17 -26.06
N HIS A 515 14.86 4.97 -26.65
CA HIS A 515 15.12 3.81 -27.50
C HIS A 515 14.96 2.51 -26.68
N THR A 516 14.29 1.51 -27.22
CA THR A 516 13.91 0.33 -26.46
C THR A 516 14.08 -0.94 -27.28
N HIS A 517 14.79 -1.93 -26.72
CA HIS A 517 14.85 -3.29 -27.24
C HIS A 517 13.75 -4.14 -26.60
N LEU A 518 12.91 -4.79 -27.40
CA LEU A 518 11.90 -5.74 -26.94
C LEU A 518 12.30 -7.15 -27.38
N LEU A 519 12.64 -8.01 -26.42
CA LEU A 519 13.05 -9.39 -26.65
C LEU A 519 11.90 -10.36 -26.44
N GLU A 520 11.73 -11.29 -27.37
CA GLU A 520 10.80 -12.40 -27.28
C GLU A 520 11.47 -13.70 -27.74
N LYS A 521 11.32 -14.78 -26.95
CA LYS A 521 11.89 -16.09 -27.26
C LYS A 521 11.14 -16.83 -28.37
N GLU A 522 9.84 -16.54 -28.52
CA GLU A 522 8.99 -17.13 -29.55
C GLU A 522 9.10 -16.35 -30.87
N ASP A 523 8.47 -16.90 -31.91
CA ASP A 523 8.45 -16.32 -33.26
C ASP A 523 7.43 -15.17 -33.43
N LYS A 524 6.62 -14.87 -32.38
CA LYS A 524 5.58 -13.84 -32.39
C LYS A 524 5.36 -13.19 -31.04
N LEU A 525 4.87 -11.95 -31.07
CA LEU A 525 4.45 -11.21 -29.89
C LEU A 525 3.04 -11.65 -29.41
N GLY A 526 2.68 -11.23 -28.18
CA GLY A 526 1.35 -11.40 -27.58
C GLY A 526 1.32 -12.38 -26.41
N GLY A 527 2.28 -13.31 -26.31
CA GLY A 527 2.35 -14.27 -25.21
C GLY A 527 1.03 -14.99 -24.97
N GLN A 528 0.60 -15.13 -23.70
CA GLN A 528 -0.65 -15.83 -23.35
C GLN A 528 -1.92 -15.14 -23.87
N ALA A 529 -1.89 -13.85 -24.18
CA ALA A 529 -3.05 -13.16 -24.72
C ALA A 529 -3.52 -13.70 -26.09
N ASN A 530 -2.61 -14.33 -26.86
CA ASN A 530 -2.97 -15.03 -28.11
C ASN A 530 -3.98 -16.17 -27.89
N ASN A 531 -4.10 -16.68 -26.67
CA ASN A 531 -4.94 -17.81 -26.30
C ASN A 531 -6.23 -17.40 -25.56
N LEU A 532 -6.42 -16.12 -25.25
CA LEU A 532 -7.54 -15.63 -24.46
C LEU A 532 -8.69 -15.15 -25.34
N TYR A 533 -9.92 -15.46 -24.93
CA TYR A 533 -11.13 -15.11 -25.66
C TYR A 533 -11.56 -13.65 -25.44
N GLN A 534 -11.89 -13.29 -24.21
CA GLN A 534 -12.38 -11.96 -23.83
C GLN A 534 -11.88 -11.57 -22.42
N THR A 535 -11.91 -10.27 -22.12
CA THR A 535 -11.72 -9.79 -20.74
C THR A 535 -12.95 -10.11 -19.88
N TRP A 536 -12.88 -9.86 -18.59
CA TRP A 536 -14.02 -10.04 -17.69
C TRP A 536 -15.14 -9.02 -17.95
N GLN A 537 -14.84 -7.89 -18.57
CA GLN A 537 -15.79 -6.88 -19.03
C GLN A 537 -16.40 -7.19 -20.43
N GLY A 538 -15.96 -8.27 -21.07
CA GLY A 538 -16.44 -8.68 -22.39
C GLY A 538 -15.71 -8.03 -23.57
N GLU A 539 -14.60 -7.35 -23.34
CA GLU A 539 -13.79 -6.71 -24.37
C GLU A 539 -13.06 -7.76 -25.22
N ASP A 540 -12.95 -7.51 -26.52
CA ASP A 540 -12.26 -8.38 -27.48
C ASP A 540 -10.73 -8.26 -27.34
N ILE A 541 -10.11 -9.30 -26.78
CA ILE A 541 -8.66 -9.34 -26.54
C ILE A 541 -7.90 -9.36 -27.87
N GLN A 542 -8.37 -10.10 -28.89
CA GLN A 542 -7.61 -10.29 -30.12
C GLN A 542 -7.50 -9.01 -30.95
N SER A 543 -8.59 -8.24 -31.03
CA SER A 543 -8.58 -6.93 -31.70
C SER A 543 -7.65 -5.95 -30.99
N HIS A 544 -7.69 -5.88 -29.65
CA HIS A 544 -6.79 -5.02 -28.87
C HIS A 544 -5.32 -5.47 -28.99
N LEU A 545 -5.06 -6.77 -28.90
CA LEU A 545 -3.71 -7.33 -29.02
C LEU A 545 -3.10 -6.99 -30.39
N SER A 546 -3.86 -7.17 -31.46
CA SER A 546 -3.41 -6.83 -32.82
C SER A 546 -3.05 -5.35 -32.96
N ALA A 547 -3.87 -4.46 -32.38
CA ALA A 547 -3.59 -3.02 -32.38
C ALA A 547 -2.34 -2.68 -31.56
N MET A 548 -2.14 -3.34 -30.40
CA MET A 548 -0.95 -3.14 -29.57
C MET A 548 0.33 -3.63 -30.26
N ILE A 549 0.31 -4.82 -30.88
CA ILE A 549 1.45 -5.36 -31.62
C ILE A 549 1.81 -4.40 -32.76
N LYS A 550 0.84 -4.00 -33.56
CA LYS A 550 1.07 -3.03 -34.64
C LYS A 550 1.68 -1.72 -34.11
N SER A 551 1.23 -1.25 -32.95
CA SER A 551 1.74 0.02 -32.38
C SER A 551 3.22 -0.03 -31.97
N VAL A 552 3.79 -1.20 -31.65
CA VAL A 552 5.22 -1.37 -31.36
C VAL A 552 6.02 -1.68 -32.64
N GLU A 553 5.41 -2.38 -33.61
CA GLU A 553 6.04 -2.62 -34.92
C GLU A 553 6.22 -1.33 -35.73
N ASP A 554 5.25 -0.43 -35.67
CA ASP A 554 5.28 0.86 -36.36
C ASP A 554 6.14 1.93 -35.63
N ASN A 555 6.65 1.65 -34.41
CA ASN A 555 7.40 2.62 -33.61
C ASN A 555 8.90 2.54 -33.88
N THR A 556 9.46 3.58 -34.46
CA THR A 556 10.89 3.65 -34.85
C THR A 556 11.87 3.65 -33.68
N LEU A 557 11.40 3.83 -32.43
CA LEU A 557 12.23 3.75 -31.22
C LEU A 557 12.23 2.36 -30.59
N ILE A 558 11.56 1.36 -31.21
CA ILE A 558 11.49 0.01 -30.67
C ILE A 558 12.14 -0.97 -31.64
N ASP A 559 13.20 -1.65 -31.19
CA ASP A 559 13.80 -2.79 -31.88
C ASP A 559 13.22 -4.09 -31.34
N ILE A 560 12.52 -4.84 -32.20
CA ILE A 560 11.92 -6.12 -31.83
C ILE A 560 12.87 -7.26 -32.17
N HIS A 561 13.18 -8.10 -31.21
CA HIS A 561 14.02 -9.27 -31.33
C HIS A 561 13.20 -10.53 -31.04
N LEU A 562 12.67 -11.17 -32.09
CA LEU A 562 11.98 -12.46 -32.00
C LEU A 562 12.97 -13.63 -32.09
N ASN A 563 12.58 -14.83 -31.62
CA ASN A 563 13.42 -16.03 -31.58
C ASN A 563 14.77 -15.76 -30.87
N THR A 564 14.71 -15.02 -29.77
CA THR A 564 15.92 -14.47 -29.12
C THR A 564 16.01 -14.93 -27.67
N GLU A 565 17.16 -15.51 -27.32
CA GLU A 565 17.48 -15.93 -25.97
C GLU A 565 18.64 -15.13 -25.40
N ILE A 566 18.59 -14.83 -24.09
CA ILE A 566 19.67 -14.17 -23.37
C ILE A 566 20.68 -15.23 -22.92
N THR A 567 21.95 -15.03 -23.23
CA THR A 567 23.05 -15.92 -22.86
C THR A 567 23.84 -15.39 -21.67
N ASN A 568 24.00 -14.09 -21.54
CA ASN A 568 24.68 -13.45 -20.40
C ASN A 568 24.22 -12.01 -20.22
N VAL A 569 24.40 -11.47 -19.00
CA VAL A 569 24.15 -10.06 -18.67
C VAL A 569 25.32 -9.56 -17.83
N ASP A 570 26.00 -8.53 -18.31
CA ASP A 570 27.10 -7.88 -17.63
C ASP A 570 26.75 -6.41 -17.32
N GLY A 571 27.62 -5.74 -16.55
CA GLY A 571 27.48 -4.31 -16.25
C GLY A 571 26.66 -4.02 -15.00
N PHE A 572 26.08 -2.83 -14.95
CA PHE A 572 25.36 -2.30 -13.80
C PHE A 572 24.35 -1.24 -14.24
N VAL A 573 23.52 -0.76 -13.33
CA VAL A 573 22.49 0.26 -13.61
C VAL A 573 23.06 1.45 -14.37
N GLY A 574 22.48 1.73 -15.52
CA GLY A 574 22.95 2.76 -16.46
C GLY A 574 23.89 2.23 -17.55
N ASN A 575 24.52 1.08 -17.36
CA ASN A 575 25.55 0.53 -18.26
C ASN A 575 25.49 -1.00 -18.32
N PHE A 576 24.34 -1.55 -18.64
CA PHE A 576 24.19 -2.99 -18.87
C PHE A 576 24.65 -3.37 -20.27
N GLU A 577 25.24 -4.56 -20.39
CA GLU A 577 25.55 -5.25 -21.64
C GLU A 577 24.87 -6.63 -21.60
N THR A 578 23.85 -6.80 -22.43
CA THR A 578 23.13 -8.08 -22.52
C THR A 578 23.53 -8.80 -23.80
N HIS A 579 24.07 -10.01 -23.65
CA HIS A 579 24.44 -10.89 -24.76
C HIS A 579 23.24 -11.75 -25.14
N ILE A 580 22.87 -11.70 -26.39
CA ILE A 580 21.72 -12.42 -26.95
C ILE A 580 22.17 -13.38 -28.06
N ASN A 581 21.44 -14.50 -28.19
CA ASN A 581 21.52 -15.40 -29.33
C ASN A 581 20.23 -15.27 -30.14
N LYS A 582 20.38 -14.85 -31.41
CA LYS A 582 19.29 -14.70 -32.34
C LYS A 582 19.58 -15.54 -33.57
N ASN A 583 18.77 -16.58 -33.82
CA ASN A 583 18.93 -17.47 -34.97
C ASN A 583 20.36 -18.05 -35.13
N GLY A 584 21.02 -18.34 -34.01
CA GLY A 584 22.41 -18.88 -34.01
C GLY A 584 23.53 -17.83 -34.14
N GLY A 585 23.19 -16.54 -34.25
CA GLY A 585 24.16 -15.42 -34.18
C GLY A 585 24.17 -14.77 -32.80
N THR A 586 25.33 -14.39 -32.31
CA THR A 586 25.48 -13.66 -31.01
C THR A 586 25.58 -12.17 -31.26
N GLU A 587 24.83 -11.39 -30.47
CA GLU A 587 24.83 -9.94 -30.49
C GLU A 587 24.89 -9.40 -29.03
N THR A 588 25.41 -8.19 -28.84
CA THR A 588 25.46 -7.52 -27.54
C THR A 588 24.64 -6.24 -27.59
N LEU A 589 23.65 -6.14 -26.72
CA LEU A 589 22.79 -4.96 -26.56
C LEU A 589 23.28 -4.13 -25.36
N LYS A 590 23.51 -2.83 -25.58
CA LYS A 590 23.85 -1.88 -24.51
C LYS A 590 22.62 -1.09 -24.10
N HIS A 591 22.34 -1.06 -22.80
CA HIS A 591 21.15 -0.37 -22.29
C HIS A 591 21.36 0.11 -20.85
N GLY A 592 20.54 1.10 -20.43
CA GLY A 592 20.63 1.67 -19.08
C GLY A 592 19.78 0.95 -18.06
N ILE A 593 18.62 0.39 -18.48
CA ILE A 593 17.66 -0.29 -17.61
C ILE A 593 17.15 -1.59 -18.25
N THR A 594 16.66 -2.49 -17.38
CA THR A 594 15.98 -3.73 -17.83
C THR A 594 14.61 -3.84 -17.17
N ILE A 595 13.58 -4.18 -17.96
CA ILE A 595 12.24 -4.52 -17.48
C ILE A 595 11.97 -6.00 -17.80
N ILE A 596 11.69 -6.80 -16.78
CA ILE A 596 11.44 -8.24 -16.91
C ILE A 596 9.94 -8.48 -16.99
N CYS A 597 9.46 -8.98 -18.14
CA CYS A 597 8.06 -9.26 -18.47
C CYS A 597 7.83 -10.69 -18.95
N THR A 598 8.57 -11.65 -18.40
CA THR A 598 8.61 -13.05 -18.88
C THR A 598 7.32 -13.84 -18.66
N GLY A 599 6.36 -13.27 -17.93
CA GLY A 599 5.03 -13.87 -17.73
C GLY A 599 5.05 -15.17 -16.93
N ALA A 600 4.07 -16.03 -17.20
CA ALA A 600 3.94 -17.35 -16.63
C ALA A 600 3.31 -18.33 -17.63
N SER A 601 3.58 -19.61 -17.46
CA SER A 601 2.94 -20.70 -18.20
C SER A 601 1.75 -21.27 -17.43
N GLU A 602 0.77 -21.79 -18.16
CA GLU A 602 -0.31 -22.57 -17.57
C GLU A 602 0.22 -23.90 -17.03
N LEU A 603 -0.19 -24.27 -15.83
CA LEU A 603 0.07 -25.60 -15.29
C LEU A 603 -0.74 -26.63 -16.07
N LYS A 604 -0.09 -27.68 -16.55
CA LYS A 604 -0.74 -28.89 -17.05
C LYS A 604 -0.86 -29.89 -15.90
N PRO A 605 -2.08 -30.24 -15.47
CA PRO A 605 -2.27 -31.13 -14.33
C PRO A 605 -1.98 -32.59 -14.68
N GLU A 606 -1.60 -33.39 -13.70
CA GLU A 606 -1.47 -34.85 -13.81
C GLU A 606 -2.69 -35.59 -13.21
N GLU A 607 -3.58 -34.83 -12.57
CA GLU A 607 -4.81 -35.30 -11.92
C GLU A 607 -6.04 -35.07 -12.80
N HIS A 608 -7.16 -35.65 -12.38
CA HIS A 608 -8.48 -35.51 -13.00
C HIS A 608 -8.59 -36.02 -14.44
N LEU A 609 -7.78 -37.00 -14.84
CA LEU A 609 -7.73 -37.59 -16.18
C LEU A 609 -7.28 -36.61 -17.30
N TYR A 610 -6.62 -35.53 -16.96
CA TYR A 610 -6.05 -34.61 -17.98
C TYR A 610 -4.95 -35.36 -18.78
N GLY A 611 -5.06 -35.27 -20.11
CA GLY A 611 -4.16 -36.05 -21.01
C GLY A 611 -4.55 -37.48 -21.25
N GLU A 612 -5.53 -38.04 -20.51
CA GLU A 612 -6.09 -39.37 -20.67
C GLU A 612 -7.49 -39.36 -21.33
N ASP A 613 -8.25 -38.28 -21.11
CA ASP A 613 -9.60 -38.08 -21.66
C ASP A 613 -9.68 -36.69 -22.31
N ASP A 614 -9.93 -36.65 -23.61
CA ASP A 614 -10.01 -35.42 -24.42
C ASP A 614 -11.11 -34.43 -23.97
N ARG A 615 -12.05 -34.88 -23.12
CA ARG A 615 -13.08 -34.03 -22.53
C ARG A 615 -12.56 -33.22 -21.33
N VAL A 616 -11.40 -33.56 -20.81
CA VAL A 616 -10.76 -32.88 -19.69
C VAL A 616 -9.75 -31.88 -20.24
N ILE A 617 -10.09 -30.61 -20.18
CA ILE A 617 -9.32 -29.51 -20.75
C ILE A 617 -9.01 -28.43 -19.71
N THR A 618 -7.97 -27.66 -19.95
CA THR A 618 -7.64 -26.50 -19.10
C THR A 618 -8.52 -25.27 -19.43
N GLY A 619 -8.43 -24.26 -18.58
CA GLY A 619 -9.14 -23.00 -18.80
C GLY A 619 -8.69 -22.26 -20.08
N LEU A 620 -7.38 -22.32 -20.43
CA LEU A 620 -6.88 -21.72 -21.68
C LEU A 620 -7.31 -22.51 -22.90
N GLU A 621 -7.33 -23.82 -22.83
CA GLU A 621 -7.84 -24.67 -23.92
C GLU A 621 -9.33 -24.41 -24.19
N LEU A 622 -10.13 -24.17 -23.14
CA LEU A 622 -11.51 -23.74 -23.32
C LEU A 622 -11.59 -22.35 -23.95
N ASP A 623 -10.77 -21.38 -23.54
CA ASP A 623 -10.71 -20.06 -24.18
C ASP A 623 -10.37 -20.15 -25.67
N GLN A 624 -9.45 -21.04 -26.08
CA GLN A 624 -9.14 -21.31 -27.47
C GLN A 624 -10.33 -21.91 -28.24
N LYS A 625 -11.06 -22.87 -27.65
CA LYS A 625 -12.28 -23.41 -28.23
C LYS A 625 -13.36 -22.31 -28.44
N LEU A 626 -13.51 -21.43 -27.47
CA LEU A 626 -14.42 -20.27 -27.56
C LEU A 626 -13.97 -19.28 -28.65
N LEU A 627 -12.67 -19.03 -28.74
CA LEU A 627 -12.08 -18.15 -29.75
C LEU A 627 -12.33 -18.68 -31.20
N ASN A 628 -12.15 -20.00 -31.37
CA ASN A 628 -12.31 -20.68 -32.63
C ASN A 628 -13.80 -21.00 -32.97
N SER A 629 -14.73 -20.62 -32.07
CA SER A 629 -16.16 -20.93 -32.23
C SER A 629 -16.44 -22.45 -32.43
N ASP A 630 -15.77 -23.29 -31.62
CA ASP A 630 -15.84 -24.76 -31.71
C ASP A 630 -17.29 -25.25 -31.64
N GLU A 631 -17.74 -25.96 -32.66
CA GLU A 631 -19.12 -26.46 -32.80
C GLU A 631 -19.49 -27.48 -31.70
N ASP A 632 -18.51 -28.21 -31.15
CA ASP A 632 -18.73 -29.17 -30.06
C ASP A 632 -19.34 -28.52 -28.82
N LEU A 633 -19.03 -27.24 -28.58
CA LEU A 633 -19.59 -26.48 -27.48
C LEU A 633 -21.11 -26.31 -27.58
N LYS A 634 -21.67 -26.29 -28.77
CA LYS A 634 -23.12 -26.16 -28.97
C LYS A 634 -23.87 -27.45 -28.62
N SER A 635 -23.21 -28.60 -28.79
CA SER A 635 -23.80 -29.92 -28.56
C SER A 635 -23.51 -30.43 -27.13
N THR A 636 -22.62 -29.79 -26.38
CA THR A 636 -22.24 -30.17 -25.01
C THR A 636 -23.41 -30.00 -24.04
N ASN A 637 -23.79 -31.05 -23.33
CA ASN A 637 -24.91 -31.05 -22.39
C ASN A 637 -24.55 -30.60 -20.96
N SER A 638 -23.29 -30.81 -20.55
CA SER A 638 -22.84 -30.42 -19.21
C SER A 638 -21.37 -30.05 -19.20
N ALA A 639 -21.01 -29.08 -18.38
CA ALA A 639 -19.66 -28.64 -18.13
C ALA A 639 -19.40 -28.54 -16.61
N VAL A 640 -18.22 -28.97 -16.17
CA VAL A 640 -17.79 -28.90 -14.77
C VAL A 640 -16.47 -28.17 -14.71
N PHE A 641 -16.41 -27.08 -13.94
CA PHE A 641 -15.19 -26.35 -13.63
C PHE A 641 -14.66 -26.80 -12.27
N ILE A 642 -13.42 -27.26 -12.21
CA ILE A 642 -12.74 -27.61 -10.97
C ILE A 642 -11.70 -26.55 -10.66
N GLN A 643 -11.90 -25.83 -9.53
CA GLN A 643 -11.04 -24.71 -9.14
C GLN A 643 -9.82 -25.15 -8.33
N CYS A 644 -8.79 -24.32 -8.30
CA CYS A 644 -7.56 -24.49 -7.52
C CYS A 644 -6.76 -25.76 -7.87
N VAL A 645 -6.90 -26.32 -9.09
CA VAL A 645 -6.02 -27.39 -9.56
C VAL A 645 -4.60 -26.87 -9.63
N GLY A 646 -3.68 -27.52 -8.94
CA GLY A 646 -2.27 -27.13 -8.87
C GLY A 646 -1.97 -25.81 -8.16
N SER A 647 -2.90 -25.23 -7.39
CA SER A 647 -2.65 -24.08 -6.53
C SER A 647 -3.35 -24.22 -5.18
N ARG A 648 -2.93 -23.46 -4.15
CA ARG A 648 -3.36 -23.60 -2.75
C ARG A 648 -3.12 -25.01 -2.19
N ILE A 649 -2.00 -25.58 -2.55
CA ILE A 649 -1.48 -26.87 -2.08
C ILE A 649 -0.08 -26.65 -1.48
N PRO A 650 0.47 -27.60 -0.69
CA PRO A 650 1.77 -27.40 -0.04
C PRO A 650 2.91 -27.05 -1.01
N GLU A 651 2.93 -27.65 -2.18
CA GLU A 651 3.97 -27.43 -3.21
C GLU A 651 3.82 -26.05 -3.90
N ARG A 652 2.61 -25.51 -3.94
CA ARG A 652 2.26 -24.21 -4.52
C ARG A 652 1.27 -23.48 -3.61
N PRO A 653 1.74 -22.94 -2.46
CA PRO A 653 0.89 -22.37 -1.42
C PRO A 653 0.43 -20.93 -1.74
N TYR A 654 -0.01 -20.69 -2.96
CA TYR A 654 -0.51 -19.40 -3.44
C TYR A 654 -1.81 -19.54 -4.23
N CYS A 655 -2.56 -18.46 -4.30
CA CYS A 655 -3.73 -18.34 -5.18
C CYS A 655 -3.30 -17.73 -6.51
N SER A 656 -3.66 -18.37 -7.63
CA SER A 656 -3.35 -17.87 -8.99
C SER A 656 -4.13 -16.61 -9.38
N LYS A 657 -5.07 -16.14 -8.58
CA LYS A 657 -5.84 -14.89 -8.72
C LYS A 657 -6.83 -14.86 -9.90
N VAL A 658 -6.52 -15.47 -11.03
CA VAL A 658 -7.28 -15.30 -12.30
C VAL A 658 -8.36 -16.35 -12.51
N CYS A 659 -8.18 -17.60 -12.01
CA CYS A 659 -9.00 -18.74 -12.41
C CYS A 659 -10.48 -18.64 -12.04
N CYS A 660 -10.85 -18.09 -10.86
CA CYS A 660 -12.25 -17.93 -10.48
C CYS A 660 -12.99 -16.99 -11.44
N THR A 661 -12.41 -15.85 -11.77
CA THR A 661 -13.00 -14.89 -12.74
C THR A 661 -13.13 -15.49 -14.14
N GLN A 662 -12.07 -16.19 -14.62
CA GLN A 662 -12.08 -16.86 -15.91
C GLN A 662 -13.16 -17.93 -15.99
N SER A 663 -13.27 -18.77 -14.97
CA SER A 663 -14.28 -19.85 -14.93
C SER A 663 -15.71 -19.31 -14.92
N ILE A 664 -15.99 -18.26 -14.14
CA ILE A 664 -17.32 -17.62 -14.12
C ILE A 664 -17.66 -17.04 -15.50
N ARG A 665 -16.73 -16.27 -16.10
CA ARG A 665 -16.91 -15.72 -17.45
C ARG A 665 -17.17 -16.82 -18.47
N ASN A 666 -16.38 -17.89 -18.46
CA ASN A 666 -16.52 -19.03 -19.38
C ASN A 666 -17.84 -19.79 -19.15
N ALA A 667 -18.25 -19.98 -17.88
CA ALA A 667 -19.53 -20.57 -17.53
C ALA A 667 -20.71 -19.77 -18.10
N LEU A 668 -20.72 -18.44 -17.94
CA LEU A 668 -21.73 -17.56 -18.53
C LEU A 668 -21.72 -17.64 -20.06
N LYS A 669 -20.53 -17.67 -20.67
CA LYS A 669 -20.41 -17.79 -22.12
C LYS A 669 -20.96 -19.13 -22.65
N LEU A 670 -20.64 -20.25 -22.00
CA LEU A 670 -21.20 -21.55 -22.34
C LEU A 670 -22.74 -21.56 -22.24
N LYS A 671 -23.29 -20.96 -21.17
CA LYS A 671 -24.76 -20.79 -21.05
C LYS A 671 -25.36 -19.92 -22.12
N SER A 672 -24.64 -18.92 -22.65
CA SER A 672 -25.10 -18.11 -23.78
C SER A 672 -25.08 -18.88 -25.12
N ILE A 673 -24.14 -19.81 -25.29
CA ILE A 673 -24.05 -20.68 -26.49
C ILE A 673 -25.13 -21.76 -26.45
N ASN A 674 -25.29 -22.43 -25.30
CA ASN A 674 -26.29 -23.46 -25.09
C ASN A 674 -27.01 -23.24 -23.74
N PRO A 675 -28.18 -22.55 -23.76
CA PRO A 675 -28.95 -22.27 -22.53
C PRO A 675 -29.40 -23.53 -21.76
N ALA A 676 -29.51 -24.68 -22.44
CA ALA A 676 -29.89 -25.97 -21.82
C ALA A 676 -28.70 -26.66 -21.11
N MET A 677 -27.46 -26.26 -21.40
CA MET A 677 -26.26 -26.83 -20.79
C MET A 677 -26.31 -26.71 -19.27
N LYS A 678 -26.02 -27.79 -18.56
CA LYS A 678 -25.82 -27.78 -17.10
C LYS A 678 -24.37 -27.42 -16.81
N VAL A 679 -24.15 -26.33 -16.08
CA VAL A 679 -22.79 -25.86 -15.73
C VAL A 679 -22.62 -25.91 -14.21
N PHE A 680 -21.53 -26.53 -13.76
CA PHE A 680 -21.18 -26.67 -12.35
C PHE A 680 -19.79 -26.08 -12.11
N VAL A 681 -19.61 -25.41 -10.95
CA VAL A 681 -18.30 -24.91 -10.51
C VAL A 681 -18.01 -25.48 -9.13
N LEU A 682 -16.96 -26.31 -9.04
CA LEU A 682 -16.48 -26.91 -7.79
C LEU A 682 -15.33 -26.06 -7.24
N TYR A 683 -15.47 -25.55 -6.03
CA TYR A 683 -14.53 -24.57 -5.46
C TYR A 683 -14.34 -24.74 -3.94
N ARG A 684 -13.24 -24.18 -3.42
CA ARG A 684 -12.99 -24.04 -1.98
C ARG A 684 -13.54 -22.70 -1.46
N ASP A 685 -13.16 -21.60 -2.12
CA ASP A 685 -13.70 -20.25 -1.99
C ASP A 685 -13.83 -19.65 -3.38
N MET A 686 -14.91 -18.92 -3.64
CA MET A 686 -15.03 -18.13 -4.85
C MET A 686 -14.36 -16.77 -4.64
N ARG A 687 -13.33 -16.48 -5.44
CA ARG A 687 -12.47 -15.31 -5.29
C ARG A 687 -12.51 -14.31 -6.46
N PRO A 688 -13.64 -13.99 -7.08
CA PRO A 688 -13.76 -12.75 -7.83
C PRO A 688 -13.66 -11.59 -6.83
N PHE A 689 -12.92 -10.56 -7.16
CA PHE A 689 -12.65 -9.43 -6.26
C PHE A 689 -12.98 -8.11 -6.96
N GLY A 690 -13.15 -7.03 -6.19
CA GLY A 690 -13.52 -5.73 -6.72
C GLY A 690 -14.87 -5.80 -7.47
N LEU A 691 -14.96 -5.11 -8.58
CA LEU A 691 -16.12 -5.05 -9.46
C LEU A 691 -16.45 -6.37 -10.18
N ARG A 692 -15.53 -7.36 -10.14
CA ARG A 692 -15.77 -8.71 -10.67
C ARG A 692 -16.84 -9.48 -9.91
N GLU A 693 -17.29 -8.98 -8.75
CA GLU A 693 -18.42 -9.51 -8.01
C GLU A 693 -19.71 -9.45 -8.83
N ASP A 694 -19.89 -8.43 -9.68
CA ASP A 694 -21.05 -8.32 -10.56
C ASP A 694 -21.15 -9.51 -11.52
N LEU A 695 -19.99 -9.94 -12.06
CA LEU A 695 -19.93 -11.14 -12.90
C LEU A 695 -20.33 -12.41 -12.12
N TYR A 696 -19.91 -12.52 -10.87
CA TYR A 696 -20.29 -13.64 -10.01
C TYR A 696 -21.77 -13.62 -9.62
N THR A 697 -22.32 -12.43 -9.37
CA THR A 697 -23.74 -12.26 -9.07
C THR A 697 -24.63 -12.60 -10.26
N GLN A 698 -24.14 -12.31 -11.48
CA GLN A 698 -24.83 -12.65 -12.74
C GLN A 698 -24.87 -14.18 -12.97
N ALA A 699 -23.86 -14.92 -12.55
CA ALA A 699 -23.74 -16.37 -12.74
C ALA A 699 -24.61 -17.18 -11.75
#